data_62e3a3f46e3fab3ce47d245b5912b924
#
_entry.id   62e3a3f46e3fab3ce47d245b5912b924
#
_cell.length_a   1.000
_cell.length_b   1.000
_cell.length_c   1.000
_cell.angle_alpha   90.00
_cell.angle_beta   90.00
_cell.angle_gamma   90.00
#
_symmetry.space_group_name_H-M   'P 1'
#
loop_
_entity.id
_entity.type
_entity.pdbx_description
1 polymer ?
#
loop_
_entity_poly.entity_id
_entity_poly.type
_entity_poly.pdbx_seq_one_letter_code
_entity_poly.pdbx_strand_id
1 'polypeptide(L)'
;MTPLFNLISRGKLTVLLFHKVPKHAHALDPGELNLAGFERILDAAMHFFRILPLQEAISALQTDKLPPRSACITFDDGYPEWLVNVVPVLERRGVHATFFVTTGQFNGLPMWNERILYAIERAPDSLAPLLLQGSGLQPIRLDSASHRQHAIRQLDAFLKYQPPESKERMLEQLEAHVGAQRHTVPVMSADDLRAIHAKGFGIGGHSVTHPILSRCERDFAYREIAGAREDLEARIRGRVSAFAYPNGIPGKDFGPEHIAMVQRAGYAHALTTHRGVATAGTSPFQIPRFTPWGPSPTRMALQLTRNLCQRPKTLVVDEPAGRRAMMVAFHFPPQAGSSGIQRTLNFVKHLPSSGWQPTVLSAHPRAYEECSSDLLRQIPPTTRVVRAFALDAARHLSFKRKYLDVLALPDRWSSWWMGGTLAGLREIRRERPQLIWSTYPIATAHLIGATLHRLTGLPWVADFRDPMLSPGYPSGKLQRRLWEGIEAYAMQNAKFCVFTTERARQTFQLRYPDKANKCVVIENGYDEDVFTSAHPVRVGVPVNQFMLLHSGVIYPQERDPGALFEAVKLIVEQGLLPRASLKIRFRAARHESEVMALARLHGIDDIVECLPPISYADAISEMLGSDVLLVFQGRAFNPQIPAKIYEYLRTGRAILGLIDFEGDTARKLETFKCVELASIDSSEQVMRKLLKLHAEFTASGGVDISHDNIAQIKRYSRKDQARLLADVLDQVRSNVQPASQMGQDVRQP
;
A
#
# COMPACT_ATOMS: atom_id res chain seq x y z
N MET A 1 12.98 41.68 17.15
CA MET A 1 12.04 40.55 17.28
C MET A 1 12.33 39.39 16.29
N THR A 2 12.83 39.65 15.08
CA THR A 2 13.05 38.64 14.03
C THR A 2 14.01 37.48 14.40
N PRO A 3 15.20 37.70 15.04
CA PRO A 3 16.11 36.59 15.33
C PRO A 3 15.55 35.57 16.34
N LEU A 4 14.89 36.08 17.39
CA LEU A 4 14.27 35.25 18.43
C LEU A 4 13.11 34.43 17.87
N PHE A 5 12.28 35.03 17.01
CA PHE A 5 11.15 34.34 16.38
C PHE A 5 11.63 33.27 15.40
N ASN A 6 12.73 33.49 14.67
CA ASN A 6 13.38 32.47 13.85
C ASN A 6 13.84 31.26 14.67
N LEU A 7 14.44 31.52 15.84
CA LEU A 7 14.94 30.44 16.71
C LEU A 7 13.81 29.58 17.27
N ILE A 8 12.75 30.20 17.79
CA ILE A 8 11.62 29.48 18.43
C ILE A 8 10.71 28.77 17.41
N SER A 9 10.73 29.20 16.14
CA SER A 9 9.92 28.61 15.05
C SER A 9 10.65 27.52 14.24
N ARG A 10 11.94 27.32 14.48
CA ARG A 10 12.73 26.30 13.74
C ARG A 10 12.20 24.90 13.98
N GLY A 11 12.00 24.12 12.89
CA GLY A 11 11.45 22.77 12.93
C GLY A 11 9.98 22.70 13.37
N LYS A 12 9.25 23.82 13.29
CA LYS A 12 7.84 23.93 13.69
C LYS A 12 7.00 24.48 12.55
N LEU A 13 5.91 23.79 12.23
CA LEU A 13 4.93 24.20 11.24
C LEU A 13 3.68 24.71 11.96
N THR A 14 3.29 25.96 11.71
CA THR A 14 2.00 26.53 12.12
C THR A 14 0.98 26.33 11.00
N VAL A 15 -0.21 25.78 11.30
CA VAL A 15 -1.30 25.70 10.34
C VAL A 15 -2.45 26.56 10.82
N LEU A 16 -2.79 27.57 10.03
CA LEU A 16 -3.88 28.52 10.32
C LEU A 16 -5.19 27.96 9.79
N LEU A 17 -6.24 28.03 10.61
CA LEU A 17 -7.58 27.53 10.30
C LEU A 17 -8.56 28.69 10.21
N PHE A 18 -9.27 28.73 9.10
CA PHE A 18 -10.41 29.60 8.82
C PHE A 18 -11.62 28.78 8.37
N HIS A 19 -12.79 29.40 8.35
CA HIS A 19 -14.03 28.80 7.85
C HIS A 19 -14.71 29.77 6.88
N LYS A 20 -15.87 30.29 7.23
CA LYS A 20 -16.63 31.29 6.50
C LYS A 20 -15.93 32.65 6.53
N VAL A 21 -15.93 33.38 5.39
CA VAL A 21 -15.39 34.73 5.27
C VAL A 21 -16.34 35.55 4.39
N PRO A 22 -17.48 36.00 4.94
CA PRO A 22 -18.41 36.84 4.22
C PRO A 22 -17.84 38.24 4.00
N LYS A 23 -18.37 38.98 3.04
CA LYS A 23 -17.97 40.38 2.80
C LYS A 23 -18.23 41.24 4.00
N HIS A 24 -19.38 41.06 4.65
CA HIS A 24 -19.79 41.75 5.89
C HIS A 24 -20.24 40.69 6.90
N ALA A 25 -20.00 40.91 8.19
CA ALA A 25 -20.47 40.01 9.24
C ALA A 25 -22.01 39.97 9.25
N HIS A 26 -22.57 38.80 9.57
CA HIS A 26 -24.00 38.63 9.63
C HIS A 26 -24.62 39.36 10.84
N ALA A 27 -25.80 39.95 10.67
CA ALA A 27 -26.44 40.72 11.75
C ALA A 27 -26.72 39.90 13.02
N LEU A 28 -27.01 38.59 12.84
CA LEU A 28 -27.23 37.64 13.94
C LEU A 28 -25.94 36.99 14.46
N ASP A 29 -24.80 37.19 13.78
CA ASP A 29 -23.47 36.75 14.24
C ASP A 29 -22.42 37.88 14.03
N PRO A 30 -22.48 38.95 14.79
CA PRO A 30 -21.57 40.10 14.64
C PRO A 30 -20.10 39.78 14.97
N GLY A 31 -19.83 38.62 15.57
CA GLY A 31 -18.49 38.11 15.86
C GLY A 31 -17.84 37.37 14.72
N GLU A 32 -18.58 37.10 13.63
CA GLU A 32 -18.10 36.38 12.45
C GLU A 32 -16.94 37.12 11.76
N LEU A 33 -15.94 36.35 11.32
CA LEU A 33 -14.77 36.90 10.61
C LEU A 33 -15.18 37.32 9.19
N ASN A 34 -15.27 38.64 8.96
CA ASN A 34 -15.53 39.17 7.63
C ASN A 34 -14.27 39.36 6.79
N LEU A 35 -14.43 39.67 5.51
CA LEU A 35 -13.34 39.85 4.55
C LEU A 35 -12.26 40.84 5.01
N ALA A 36 -12.64 42.01 5.53
CA ALA A 36 -11.68 43.01 6.04
C ALA A 36 -10.90 42.48 7.26
N GLY A 37 -11.56 41.72 8.13
CA GLY A 37 -10.92 41.04 9.25
C GLY A 37 -9.93 39.96 8.80
N PHE A 38 -10.32 39.18 7.82
CA PHE A 38 -9.44 38.15 7.20
C PHE A 38 -8.20 38.79 6.58
N GLU A 39 -8.35 39.84 5.78
CA GLU A 39 -7.20 40.54 5.16
C GLU A 39 -6.20 41.03 6.20
N ARG A 40 -6.66 41.66 7.29
CA ARG A 40 -5.78 42.07 8.38
C ARG A 40 -5.03 40.89 9.05
N ILE A 41 -5.72 39.78 9.27
CA ILE A 41 -5.10 38.57 9.85
C ILE A 41 -4.08 37.99 8.89
N LEU A 42 -4.40 37.93 7.58
CA LEU A 42 -3.50 37.43 6.54
C LEU A 42 -2.23 38.31 6.45
N ASP A 43 -2.37 39.62 6.41
CA ASP A 43 -1.23 40.57 6.38
C ASP A 43 -0.33 40.40 7.62
N ALA A 44 -0.91 40.26 8.78
CA ALA A 44 -0.16 39.96 10.00
C ALA A 44 0.52 38.60 9.96
N ALA A 45 -0.16 37.55 9.43
CA ALA A 45 0.44 36.24 9.29
C ALA A 45 1.64 36.25 8.32
N MET A 46 1.53 36.92 7.18
CA MET A 46 2.62 37.09 6.19
C MET A 46 3.80 37.91 6.78
N HIS A 47 3.58 38.82 7.69
CA HIS A 47 4.66 39.50 8.37
C HIS A 47 5.50 38.57 9.25
N PHE A 48 4.86 37.62 9.94
CA PHE A 48 5.53 36.71 10.88
C PHE A 48 6.01 35.42 10.22
N PHE A 49 5.30 34.92 9.22
CA PHE A 49 5.53 33.61 8.62
C PHE A 49 5.79 33.67 7.12
N ARG A 50 6.50 32.64 6.64
CA ARG A 50 6.55 32.22 5.25
C ARG A 50 5.39 31.25 4.99
N ILE A 51 4.42 31.68 4.19
CA ILE A 51 3.28 30.83 3.87
C ILE A 51 3.69 29.83 2.78
N LEU A 52 3.48 28.56 3.03
CA LEU A 52 3.83 27.45 2.13
C LEU A 52 2.58 26.63 1.78
N PRO A 53 2.57 25.97 0.61
CA PRO A 53 1.56 24.93 0.32
C PRO A 53 1.61 23.83 1.37
N LEU A 54 0.44 23.35 1.81
CA LEU A 54 0.33 22.40 2.93
C LEU A 54 1.13 21.13 2.73
N GLN A 55 1.03 20.53 1.54
CA GLN A 55 1.69 19.28 1.24
C GLN A 55 3.22 19.41 1.20
N GLU A 56 3.72 20.51 0.65
CA GLU A 56 5.15 20.82 0.62
C GLU A 56 5.69 21.05 2.04
N ALA A 57 4.96 21.80 2.83
CA ALA A 57 5.35 22.12 4.21
C ALA A 57 5.41 20.85 5.09
N ILE A 58 4.44 19.93 4.94
CA ILE A 58 4.43 18.67 5.68
C ILE A 58 5.60 17.77 5.22
N SER A 59 5.85 17.67 3.91
CA SER A 59 6.98 16.92 3.38
C SER A 59 8.33 17.47 3.84
N ALA A 60 8.48 18.81 3.84
CA ALA A 60 9.68 19.48 4.33
C ALA A 60 9.89 19.27 5.83
N LEU A 61 8.80 19.26 6.62
CA LEU A 61 8.83 18.99 8.06
C LEU A 61 9.32 17.56 8.35
N GLN A 62 8.81 16.56 7.61
CA GLN A 62 9.18 15.16 7.77
C GLN A 62 10.63 14.87 7.37
N THR A 63 11.19 15.64 6.44
CA THR A 63 12.57 15.50 5.95
C THR A 63 13.57 16.45 6.64
N ASP A 64 13.17 17.14 7.70
CA ASP A 64 13.96 18.15 8.44
C ASP A 64 14.49 19.29 7.55
N LYS A 65 13.74 19.61 6.48
CA LYS A 65 14.06 20.69 5.53
C LYS A 65 13.11 21.89 5.63
N LEU A 66 12.27 21.91 6.68
CA LEU A 66 11.30 22.99 6.85
C LEU A 66 12.01 24.32 7.15
N PRO A 67 11.81 25.37 6.34
CA PRO A 67 12.34 26.69 6.64
C PRO A 67 11.83 27.22 7.99
N PRO A 68 12.61 28.02 8.71
CA PRO A 68 12.08 28.70 9.90
C PRO A 68 10.92 29.64 9.53
N ARG A 69 10.02 29.86 10.46
CA ARG A 69 8.83 30.72 10.27
C ARG A 69 7.88 30.17 9.18
N SER A 70 7.72 28.85 9.06
CA SER A 70 6.78 28.26 8.10
C SER A 70 5.36 28.20 8.65
N ALA A 71 4.41 28.61 7.83
CA ALA A 71 2.99 28.41 8.10
C ALA A 71 2.22 28.00 6.84
N CYS A 72 1.04 27.38 7.06
CA CYS A 72 0.06 27.08 6.02
C CYS A 72 -1.27 27.73 6.36
N ILE A 73 -2.09 27.96 5.34
CA ILE A 73 -3.45 28.49 5.48
C ILE A 73 -4.44 27.41 5.05
N THR A 74 -5.46 27.19 5.86
CA THR A 74 -6.52 26.22 5.59
C THR A 74 -7.90 26.79 5.84
N PHE A 75 -8.88 26.34 5.06
CA PHE A 75 -10.28 26.67 5.19
C PHE A 75 -11.10 25.40 5.28
N ASP A 76 -12.12 25.34 6.15
CA ASP A 76 -12.98 24.19 6.34
C ASP A 76 -14.42 24.48 5.92
N ASP A 77 -15.21 23.42 5.72
CA ASP A 77 -16.66 23.34 5.48
C ASP A 77 -17.11 23.41 4.01
N GLY A 78 -16.50 24.22 3.16
CA GLY A 78 -16.90 24.32 1.75
C GLY A 78 -17.87 25.50 1.49
N TYR A 79 -17.60 26.68 2.01
CA TYR A 79 -18.44 27.85 1.83
C TYR A 79 -18.35 28.43 0.41
N PRO A 80 -19.48 28.73 -0.25
CA PRO A 80 -19.53 29.19 -1.64
C PRO A 80 -18.85 30.56 -1.85
N GLU A 81 -18.84 31.43 -0.83
CA GLU A 81 -18.20 32.74 -0.91
C GLU A 81 -16.67 32.71 -0.99
N TRP A 82 -16.03 31.57 -0.79
CA TRP A 82 -14.56 31.50 -0.90
C TRP A 82 -14.06 31.91 -2.28
N LEU A 83 -14.75 31.49 -3.35
CA LEU A 83 -14.34 31.82 -4.72
C LEU A 83 -14.38 33.33 -4.97
N VAL A 84 -15.35 34.05 -4.42
CA VAL A 84 -15.56 35.47 -4.70
C VAL A 84 -14.89 36.40 -3.67
N ASN A 85 -14.71 35.95 -2.41
CA ASN A 85 -14.15 36.78 -1.35
C ASN A 85 -12.69 36.40 -1.05
N VAL A 86 -12.40 35.12 -0.80
CA VAL A 86 -11.11 34.66 -0.28
C VAL A 86 -10.08 34.46 -1.39
N VAL A 87 -10.44 33.76 -2.44
CA VAL A 87 -9.52 33.42 -3.54
C VAL A 87 -8.88 34.66 -4.17
N PRO A 88 -9.62 35.74 -4.52
CA PRO A 88 -9.01 36.94 -5.06
C PRO A 88 -8.01 37.62 -4.12
N VAL A 89 -8.24 37.52 -2.81
CA VAL A 89 -7.32 38.08 -1.80
C VAL A 89 -6.02 37.27 -1.75
N LEU A 90 -6.11 35.94 -1.77
CA LEU A 90 -4.96 35.05 -1.77
C LEU A 90 -4.13 35.20 -3.05
N GLU A 91 -4.78 35.29 -4.23
CA GLU A 91 -4.12 35.49 -5.52
C GLU A 91 -3.36 36.83 -5.55
N ARG A 92 -4.00 37.95 -5.16
CA ARG A 92 -3.33 39.26 -5.13
C ARG A 92 -2.10 39.27 -4.24
N ARG A 93 -2.04 38.46 -3.20
CA ARG A 93 -0.91 38.37 -2.24
C ARG A 93 0.07 37.25 -2.57
N GLY A 94 -0.18 36.44 -3.62
CA GLY A 94 0.66 35.29 -4.00
C GLY A 94 0.74 34.22 -2.91
N VAL A 95 -0.37 33.99 -2.20
CA VAL A 95 -0.43 33.09 -1.03
C VAL A 95 -1.21 31.83 -1.38
N HIS A 96 -0.66 30.68 -1.05
CA HIS A 96 -1.34 29.38 -1.20
C HIS A 96 -2.20 29.06 0.04
N ALA A 97 -3.31 28.36 -0.22
CA ALA A 97 -4.18 27.80 0.81
C ALA A 97 -4.70 26.43 0.41
N THR A 98 -5.19 25.66 1.39
CA THR A 98 -5.88 24.39 1.17
C THR A 98 -7.31 24.51 1.69
N PHE A 99 -8.27 24.10 0.86
CA PHE A 99 -9.71 24.14 1.13
C PHE A 99 -10.22 22.73 1.40
N PHE A 100 -10.70 22.49 2.62
CA PHE A 100 -11.31 21.25 3.05
C PHE A 100 -12.81 21.32 2.88
N VAL A 101 -13.35 20.46 2.02
CA VAL A 101 -14.72 20.60 1.52
C VAL A 101 -15.59 19.45 1.98
N THR A 102 -16.77 19.78 2.48
CA THR A 102 -17.86 18.86 2.79
C THR A 102 -18.64 18.56 1.53
N THR A 103 -18.61 17.31 1.03
CA THR A 103 -19.04 16.98 -0.33
C THR A 103 -20.54 16.84 -0.50
N GLY A 104 -21.31 16.67 0.57
CA GLY A 104 -22.77 16.65 0.52
C GLY A 104 -23.39 17.91 -0.07
N GLN A 105 -22.69 19.05 -0.02
CA GLN A 105 -23.13 20.31 -0.61
C GLN A 105 -23.33 20.21 -2.13
N PHE A 106 -22.53 19.39 -2.84
CA PHE A 106 -22.67 19.17 -4.28
C PHE A 106 -23.99 18.46 -4.65
N ASN A 107 -24.66 17.86 -3.67
CA ASN A 107 -25.97 17.25 -3.80
C ASN A 107 -27.09 18.12 -3.18
N GLY A 108 -26.83 19.41 -2.99
CA GLY A 108 -27.78 20.36 -2.40
C GLY A 108 -28.00 20.19 -0.91
N LEU A 109 -27.06 19.55 -0.18
CA LEU A 109 -27.11 19.43 1.28
C LEU A 109 -26.32 20.56 1.92
N PRO A 110 -26.99 21.63 2.41
CA PRO A 110 -26.29 22.72 3.09
C PRO A 110 -25.74 22.27 4.45
N MET A 111 -24.76 23.01 4.94
CA MET A 111 -24.23 22.81 6.27
C MET A 111 -25.33 22.98 7.32
N TRP A 112 -25.36 22.11 8.31
CA TRP A 112 -26.42 22.08 9.32
C TRP A 112 -26.50 23.35 10.17
N ASN A 113 -25.36 24.00 10.47
CA ASN A 113 -25.30 25.28 11.16
C ASN A 113 -25.85 26.43 10.31
N GLU A 114 -25.60 26.43 9.01
CA GLU A 114 -26.20 27.42 8.09
C GLU A 114 -27.73 27.27 8.03
N ARG A 115 -28.25 26.03 8.05
CA ARG A 115 -29.69 25.79 8.12
C ARG A 115 -30.32 26.44 9.37
N ILE A 116 -29.65 26.36 10.53
CA ILE A 116 -30.12 27.03 11.74
C ILE A 116 -30.15 28.54 11.54
N LEU A 117 -29.03 29.11 11.05
CA LEU A 117 -28.92 30.57 10.85
C LEU A 117 -30.00 31.08 9.89
N TYR A 118 -30.13 30.45 8.72
CA TYR A 118 -31.09 30.85 7.68
C TYR A 118 -32.56 30.64 8.09
N ALA A 119 -32.85 29.60 8.86
CA ALA A 119 -34.21 29.40 9.41
C ALA A 119 -34.56 30.48 10.42
N ILE A 120 -33.67 30.75 11.39
CA ILE A 120 -33.94 31.73 12.44
C ILE A 120 -34.00 33.16 11.87
N GLU A 121 -33.13 33.48 10.89
CA GLU A 121 -33.19 34.81 10.24
C GLU A 121 -34.54 35.12 9.63
N ARG A 122 -35.19 34.08 9.03
CA ARG A 122 -36.48 34.21 8.35
C ARG A 122 -37.70 34.06 9.25
N ALA A 123 -37.49 33.72 10.52
CA ALA A 123 -38.59 33.55 11.45
C ALA A 123 -39.40 34.85 11.59
N PRO A 124 -40.73 34.86 11.43
CA PRO A 124 -41.56 36.04 11.72
C PRO A 124 -41.41 36.49 13.22
N ASP A 125 -41.44 37.78 13.49
CA ASP A 125 -41.37 38.29 14.86
C ASP A 125 -42.53 37.87 15.74
N SER A 126 -43.69 37.58 15.12
CA SER A 126 -44.92 37.10 15.77
C SER A 126 -44.94 35.59 15.99
N LEU A 127 -43.89 34.87 15.64
CA LEU A 127 -43.88 33.42 15.74
C LEU A 127 -43.91 32.96 17.20
N ALA A 128 -44.70 31.92 17.47
CA ALA A 128 -44.72 31.26 18.77
C ALA A 128 -43.31 30.65 19.08
N PRO A 129 -42.93 30.54 20.38
CA PRO A 129 -41.66 29.94 20.75
C PRO A 129 -41.49 28.55 20.17
N LEU A 130 -40.31 28.24 19.57
CA LEU A 130 -39.99 26.96 19.00
C LEU A 130 -39.88 25.88 20.09
N LEU A 131 -40.65 24.84 19.93
CA LEU A 131 -40.58 23.62 20.75
C LEU A 131 -40.02 22.47 19.94
N LEU A 132 -38.76 22.06 20.24
CA LEU A 132 -38.13 20.90 19.60
C LEU A 132 -38.47 19.61 20.36
N GLN A 133 -39.32 18.79 19.77
CA GLN A 133 -39.76 17.54 20.38
C GLN A 133 -38.58 16.57 20.57
N GLY A 134 -38.50 15.96 21.73
CA GLY A 134 -37.40 15.03 22.07
C GLY A 134 -36.06 15.67 22.42
N SER A 135 -35.96 17.02 22.45
CA SER A 135 -34.73 17.72 22.79
C SER A 135 -34.52 17.91 24.31
N GLY A 136 -35.60 17.98 25.08
CA GLY A 136 -35.56 18.43 26.49
C GLY A 136 -35.25 19.91 26.68
N LEU A 137 -35.14 20.70 25.60
CA LEU A 137 -34.95 22.13 25.67
C LEU A 137 -36.26 22.85 26.02
N GLN A 138 -36.11 23.94 26.76
CA GLN A 138 -37.24 24.86 26.99
C GLN A 138 -37.64 25.55 25.69
N PRO A 139 -38.89 26.02 25.54
CA PRO A 139 -39.34 26.75 24.36
C PRO A 139 -38.43 27.91 24.01
N ILE A 140 -37.96 27.98 22.77
CA ILE A 140 -36.97 28.95 22.29
C ILE A 140 -37.67 30.13 21.64
N ARG A 141 -37.46 31.35 22.15
CA ARG A 141 -38.04 32.58 21.60
C ARG A 141 -37.26 33.07 20.39
N LEU A 142 -37.99 33.59 19.37
CA LEU A 142 -37.43 34.13 18.12
C LEU A 142 -37.91 35.55 17.80
N ASP A 143 -38.55 36.22 18.76
CA ASP A 143 -39.29 37.49 18.63
C ASP A 143 -38.39 38.74 18.66
N SER A 144 -37.10 38.61 18.85
CA SER A 144 -36.16 39.73 18.82
C SER A 144 -34.80 39.29 18.32
N ALA A 145 -33.98 40.24 17.83
CA ALA A 145 -32.60 39.95 17.40
C ALA A 145 -31.76 39.28 18.50
N SER A 146 -31.91 39.72 19.76
CA SER A 146 -31.21 39.13 20.90
C SER A 146 -31.65 37.68 21.16
N HIS A 147 -32.95 37.39 21.09
CA HIS A 147 -33.49 36.04 21.23
C HIS A 147 -33.03 35.15 20.09
N ARG A 148 -33.02 35.63 18.85
CA ARG A 148 -32.51 34.91 17.67
C ARG A 148 -31.01 34.59 17.82
N GLN A 149 -30.18 35.56 18.24
CA GLN A 149 -28.77 35.28 18.50
C GLN A 149 -28.57 34.22 19.61
N HIS A 150 -29.40 34.29 20.66
CA HIS A 150 -29.36 33.29 21.73
C HIS A 150 -29.78 31.92 21.23
N ALA A 151 -30.85 31.86 20.45
CA ALA A 151 -31.38 30.65 19.84
C ALA A 151 -30.33 29.96 18.94
N ILE A 152 -29.64 30.69 18.06
CA ILE A 152 -28.56 30.17 17.21
C ILE A 152 -27.50 29.53 18.07
N ARG A 153 -26.95 30.23 19.06
CA ARG A 153 -25.91 29.69 19.96
C ARG A 153 -26.38 28.45 20.73
N GLN A 154 -27.61 28.47 21.21
CA GLN A 154 -28.19 27.35 21.96
C GLN A 154 -28.37 26.09 21.06
N LEU A 155 -28.91 26.28 19.86
CA LEU A 155 -29.13 25.21 18.91
C LEU A 155 -27.84 24.65 18.35
N ASP A 156 -26.88 25.50 18.01
CA ASP A 156 -25.54 25.07 17.60
C ASP A 156 -24.87 24.20 18.67
N ALA A 157 -24.85 24.67 19.91
CA ALA A 157 -24.25 23.94 21.02
C ALA A 157 -24.95 22.59 21.28
N PHE A 158 -26.27 22.55 21.18
CA PHE A 158 -27.08 21.36 21.43
C PHE A 158 -27.01 20.36 20.28
N LEU A 159 -27.26 20.80 19.04
CA LEU A 159 -27.34 19.93 17.88
C LEU A 159 -25.98 19.39 17.46
N LYS A 160 -24.91 20.11 17.78
CA LYS A 160 -23.54 19.73 17.44
C LYS A 160 -23.21 18.27 17.76
N TYR A 161 -23.60 17.78 18.93
CA TYR A 161 -23.28 16.44 19.44
C TYR A 161 -24.42 15.44 19.37
N GLN A 162 -25.52 15.77 18.70
CA GLN A 162 -26.61 14.82 18.47
C GLN A 162 -26.24 13.79 17.42
N PRO A 163 -26.76 12.55 17.50
CA PRO A 163 -26.65 11.58 16.44
C PRO A 163 -27.21 12.14 15.11
N PRO A 164 -26.66 11.78 13.95
CA PRO A 164 -27.03 12.35 12.66
C PRO A 164 -28.54 12.35 12.39
N GLU A 165 -29.25 11.24 12.64
CA GLU A 165 -30.69 11.11 12.44
C GLU A 165 -31.51 12.02 13.38
N SER A 166 -31.07 12.13 14.65
CA SER A 166 -31.76 13.00 15.61
C SER A 166 -31.55 14.46 15.27
N LYS A 167 -30.33 14.84 14.83
CA LYS A 167 -30.00 16.17 14.37
C LYS A 167 -30.89 16.56 13.17
N GLU A 168 -30.99 15.68 12.19
CA GLU A 168 -31.81 15.95 10.98
C GLU A 168 -33.26 16.17 11.33
N ARG A 169 -33.88 15.30 12.14
CA ARG A 169 -35.26 15.48 12.61
C ARG A 169 -35.49 16.83 13.31
N MET A 170 -34.57 17.25 14.12
CA MET A 170 -34.71 18.53 14.86
C MET A 170 -34.51 19.74 13.93
N LEU A 171 -33.66 19.64 12.91
CA LEU A 171 -33.51 20.67 11.88
C LEU A 171 -34.81 20.76 11.02
N GLU A 172 -35.41 19.66 10.67
CA GLU A 172 -36.70 19.62 9.95
C GLU A 172 -37.80 20.23 10.80
N GLN A 173 -37.86 19.99 12.11
CA GLN A 173 -38.81 20.62 13.02
C GLN A 173 -38.61 22.15 13.08
N LEU A 174 -37.36 22.63 13.15
CA LEU A 174 -37.05 24.07 13.12
C LEU A 174 -37.52 24.68 11.78
N GLU A 175 -37.13 24.08 10.66
CA GLU A 175 -37.47 24.54 9.32
C GLU A 175 -39.02 24.60 9.10
N ALA A 176 -39.72 23.55 9.52
CA ALA A 176 -41.19 23.49 9.46
C ALA A 176 -41.84 24.55 10.34
N HIS A 177 -41.31 24.79 11.57
CA HIS A 177 -41.84 25.76 12.49
C HIS A 177 -41.77 27.20 11.96
N VAL A 178 -40.64 27.55 11.30
CA VAL A 178 -40.42 28.89 10.74
C VAL A 178 -40.90 29.03 9.29
N GLY A 179 -41.32 27.95 8.63
CA GLY A 179 -41.72 27.96 7.21
C GLY A 179 -40.53 28.11 6.27
N ALA A 180 -39.28 27.77 6.73
CA ALA A 180 -38.08 27.87 5.92
C ALA A 180 -37.94 26.71 4.94
N GLN A 181 -37.33 27.00 3.78
CA GLN A 181 -37.11 26.00 2.74
C GLN A 181 -35.59 25.71 2.64
N ARG A 182 -35.21 24.45 2.81
CA ARG A 182 -33.82 23.97 2.85
C ARG A 182 -33.01 24.38 1.62
N HIS A 183 -33.60 24.34 0.42
CA HIS A 183 -32.92 24.66 -0.83
C HIS A 183 -32.56 26.14 -1.01
N THR A 184 -32.98 27.03 -0.12
CA THR A 184 -32.62 28.46 -0.15
C THR A 184 -31.28 28.75 0.53
N VAL A 185 -30.68 27.80 1.22
CA VAL A 185 -29.36 27.94 1.86
C VAL A 185 -28.27 27.77 0.80
N PRO A 186 -27.36 28.76 0.66
CA PRO A 186 -26.28 28.67 -0.33
C PRO A 186 -25.36 27.47 -0.07
N VAL A 187 -24.99 26.79 -1.15
CA VAL A 187 -24.04 25.66 -1.13
C VAL A 187 -22.95 25.86 -2.19
N MET A 188 -21.75 25.33 -1.95
CA MET A 188 -20.69 25.33 -2.93
C MET A 188 -21.05 24.41 -4.10
N SER A 189 -20.88 24.91 -5.31
CA SER A 189 -21.08 24.11 -6.51
C SER A 189 -19.81 23.32 -6.91
N ALA A 190 -19.96 22.28 -7.72
CA ALA A 190 -18.84 21.57 -8.29
C ALA A 190 -17.98 22.44 -9.23
N ASP A 191 -18.59 23.45 -9.86
CA ASP A 191 -17.87 24.41 -10.71
C ASP A 191 -17.01 25.36 -9.88
N ASP A 192 -17.50 25.83 -8.73
CA ASP A 192 -16.71 26.64 -7.81
C ASP A 192 -15.48 25.87 -7.31
N LEU A 193 -15.67 24.59 -6.97
CA LEU A 193 -14.56 23.70 -6.56
C LEU A 193 -13.50 23.57 -7.67
N ARG A 194 -13.94 23.32 -8.90
CA ARG A 194 -13.04 23.21 -10.06
C ARG A 194 -12.32 24.54 -10.34
N ALA A 195 -13.01 25.64 -10.21
CA ALA A 195 -12.40 26.99 -10.38
C ALA A 195 -11.32 27.26 -9.32
N ILE A 196 -11.56 26.89 -8.06
CA ILE A 196 -10.56 27.02 -6.99
C ILE A 196 -9.35 26.13 -7.28
N HIS A 197 -9.58 24.86 -7.66
CA HIS A 197 -8.51 23.92 -7.97
C HIS A 197 -7.68 24.35 -9.19
N ALA A 198 -8.31 24.81 -10.25
CA ALA A 198 -7.65 25.29 -11.47
C ALA A 198 -6.71 26.49 -11.23
N LYS A 199 -6.95 27.25 -10.17
CA LYS A 199 -6.08 28.36 -9.71
C LYS A 199 -4.88 27.89 -8.87
N GLY A 200 -4.68 26.56 -8.72
CA GLY A 200 -3.56 25.96 -8.02
C GLY A 200 -3.71 25.85 -6.49
N PHE A 201 -4.90 26.11 -5.95
CA PHE A 201 -5.16 25.91 -4.53
C PHE A 201 -5.35 24.41 -4.19
N GLY A 202 -4.91 24.01 -2.98
CA GLY A 202 -5.07 22.66 -2.48
C GLY A 202 -6.52 22.33 -2.15
N ILE A 203 -6.96 21.11 -2.45
CA ILE A 203 -8.28 20.59 -2.05
C ILE A 203 -8.07 19.43 -1.09
N GLY A 204 -8.86 19.39 -0.01
CA GLY A 204 -8.89 18.32 0.99
C GLY A 204 -10.32 17.88 1.31
N GLY A 205 -10.47 16.68 1.89
CA GLY A 205 -11.76 16.16 2.32
C GLY A 205 -12.15 16.62 3.72
N HIS A 206 -13.46 16.89 3.92
CA HIS A 206 -14.03 17.28 5.23
C HIS A 206 -15.30 16.48 5.55
N SER A 207 -15.31 15.17 5.23
CA SER A 207 -16.45 14.26 5.24
C SER A 207 -17.55 14.61 4.20
N VAL A 208 -18.58 13.81 4.14
CA VAL A 208 -19.73 14.05 3.24
C VAL A 208 -20.71 15.02 3.86
N THR A 209 -21.21 14.76 5.10
CA THR A 209 -22.27 15.52 5.75
C THR A 209 -21.84 16.28 7.01
N HIS A 210 -20.52 16.34 7.29
CA HIS A 210 -19.95 17.01 8.46
C HIS A 210 -20.47 16.49 9.82
N PRO A 211 -20.54 15.17 10.05
CA PRO A 211 -20.92 14.66 11.36
C PRO A 211 -19.74 14.69 12.35
N ILE A 212 -20.02 14.67 13.64
CA ILE A 212 -19.03 14.32 14.66
C ILE A 212 -18.76 12.83 14.58
N LEU A 213 -17.61 12.42 14.06
CA LEU A 213 -17.28 11.02 13.75
C LEU A 213 -17.43 10.11 14.96
N SER A 214 -17.06 10.57 16.17
CA SER A 214 -17.23 9.81 17.42
C SER A 214 -18.68 9.54 17.82
N ARG A 215 -19.66 10.16 17.14
CA ARG A 215 -21.11 9.98 17.35
C ARG A 215 -21.77 9.17 16.27
N CYS A 216 -20.96 8.64 15.33
CA CYS A 216 -21.40 7.85 14.21
C CYS A 216 -21.12 6.37 14.42
N GLU A 217 -21.95 5.52 13.83
CA GLU A 217 -21.61 4.12 13.68
C GLU A 217 -20.39 3.94 12.77
N ARG A 218 -19.63 2.88 13.00
CA ARG A 218 -18.33 2.65 12.36
C ARG A 218 -18.38 2.67 10.83
N ASP A 219 -19.35 1.99 10.26
CA ASP A 219 -19.47 1.89 8.80
C ASP A 219 -19.97 3.20 8.18
N PHE A 220 -20.83 3.93 8.90
CA PHE A 220 -21.25 5.27 8.50
C PHE A 220 -20.08 6.24 8.53
N ALA A 221 -19.29 6.26 9.61
CA ALA A 221 -18.08 7.10 9.73
C ALA A 221 -17.08 6.81 8.60
N TYR A 222 -16.89 5.54 8.22
CA TYR A 222 -16.00 5.19 7.13
C TYR A 222 -16.53 5.70 5.77
N ARG A 223 -17.83 5.57 5.50
CA ARG A 223 -18.44 6.13 4.27
C ARG A 223 -18.33 7.64 4.20
N GLU A 224 -18.49 8.33 5.32
CA GLU A 224 -18.28 9.78 5.43
C GLU A 224 -16.85 10.20 5.05
N ILE A 225 -15.86 9.44 5.48
CA ILE A 225 -14.44 9.72 5.22
C ILE A 225 -14.05 9.33 3.79
N ALA A 226 -14.36 8.11 3.36
CA ALA A 226 -13.96 7.58 2.06
C ALA A 226 -14.76 8.22 0.92
N GLY A 227 -16.07 8.37 1.08
CA GLY A 227 -16.94 8.97 0.09
C GLY A 227 -16.56 10.43 -0.22
N ALA A 228 -16.15 11.20 0.78
CA ALA A 228 -15.68 12.57 0.54
C ALA A 228 -14.44 12.60 -0.37
N ARG A 229 -13.51 11.65 -0.21
CA ARG A 229 -12.34 11.57 -1.08
C ARG A 229 -12.71 11.19 -2.50
N GLU A 230 -13.51 10.14 -2.65
CA GLU A 230 -13.95 9.63 -3.96
C GLU A 230 -14.71 10.72 -4.74
N ASP A 231 -15.62 11.43 -4.08
CA ASP A 231 -16.37 12.54 -4.66
C ASP A 231 -15.47 13.68 -5.13
N LEU A 232 -14.50 14.09 -4.32
CA LEU A 232 -13.58 15.17 -4.67
C LEU A 232 -12.64 14.77 -5.81
N GLU A 233 -12.02 13.59 -5.74
CA GLU A 233 -11.12 13.07 -6.78
C GLU A 233 -11.81 12.96 -8.15
N ALA A 234 -13.08 12.51 -8.17
CA ALA A 234 -13.89 12.46 -9.38
C ALA A 234 -14.15 13.84 -9.98
N ARG A 235 -14.39 14.87 -9.14
CA ARG A 235 -14.74 16.23 -9.59
C ARG A 235 -13.55 17.04 -10.04
N ILE A 236 -12.40 16.95 -9.34
CA ILE A 236 -11.19 17.70 -9.70
C ILE A 236 -10.27 16.92 -10.66
N ARG A 237 -10.58 15.64 -10.94
CA ARG A 237 -9.74 14.73 -11.74
C ARG A 237 -8.29 14.68 -11.25
N GLY A 238 -8.13 14.70 -9.92
CA GLY A 238 -6.84 14.78 -9.26
C GLY A 238 -6.85 14.07 -7.90
N ARG A 239 -5.68 13.85 -7.33
CA ARG A 239 -5.53 13.14 -6.05
C ARG A 239 -5.83 14.07 -4.86
N VAL A 240 -6.65 13.62 -3.93
CA VAL A 240 -6.93 14.28 -2.65
C VAL A 240 -6.15 13.57 -1.54
N SER A 241 -5.12 14.24 -1.01
CA SER A 241 -4.17 13.64 -0.07
C SER A 241 -4.38 14.03 1.39
N ALA A 242 -5.16 15.08 1.67
CA ALA A 242 -5.37 15.62 3.01
C ALA A 242 -6.84 15.53 3.44
N PHE A 243 -7.06 15.25 4.73
CA PHE A 243 -8.36 15.23 5.39
C PHE A 243 -8.38 16.19 6.57
N ALA A 244 -9.48 16.87 6.84
CA ALA A 244 -9.71 17.57 8.10
C ALA A 244 -10.85 16.90 8.86
N TYR A 245 -10.64 16.59 10.14
CA TYR A 245 -11.68 15.99 10.97
C TYR A 245 -12.77 17.01 11.26
N PRO A 246 -14.07 16.73 11.01
CA PRO A 246 -15.17 17.59 11.42
C PRO A 246 -15.09 17.96 12.91
N ASN A 247 -15.11 19.25 13.22
CA ASN A 247 -14.81 19.82 14.55
C ASN A 247 -13.41 19.51 15.11
N GLY A 248 -12.89 18.30 14.91
CA GLY A 248 -11.51 17.88 14.99
C GLY A 248 -10.81 17.93 16.36
N ILE A 249 -11.53 17.86 17.50
CA ILE A 249 -10.92 17.77 18.83
C ILE A 249 -10.57 16.31 19.14
N PRO A 250 -9.27 15.97 19.30
CA PRO A 250 -8.84 14.60 19.58
C PRO A 250 -9.45 14.04 20.89
N GLY A 251 -10.00 12.81 20.83
CA GLY A 251 -10.64 12.11 21.94
C GLY A 251 -12.05 12.60 22.28
N LYS A 252 -12.55 13.61 21.60
CA LYS A 252 -13.92 14.12 21.75
C LYS A 252 -14.71 13.94 20.46
N ASP A 253 -14.18 14.44 19.35
CA ASP A 253 -14.88 14.46 18.06
C ASP A 253 -14.47 13.29 17.16
N PHE A 254 -13.29 12.72 17.38
CA PHE A 254 -12.79 11.51 16.73
C PHE A 254 -11.85 10.74 17.66
N GLY A 255 -11.71 9.44 17.43
CA GLY A 255 -10.84 8.52 18.16
C GLY A 255 -9.80 7.84 17.27
N PRO A 256 -8.99 6.93 17.85
CA PRO A 256 -7.98 6.15 17.12
C PRO A 256 -8.53 5.37 15.93
N GLU A 257 -9.75 4.84 16.06
CA GLU A 257 -10.45 4.11 15.01
C GLU A 257 -10.70 4.98 13.77
N HIS A 258 -11.02 6.25 13.96
CA HIS A 258 -11.24 7.20 12.85
C HIS A 258 -9.94 7.59 12.16
N ILE A 259 -8.82 7.65 12.89
CA ILE A 259 -7.50 7.83 12.29
C ILE A 259 -7.17 6.65 11.38
N ALA A 260 -7.43 5.42 11.83
CA ALA A 260 -7.26 4.22 11.01
C ALA A 260 -8.19 4.22 9.76
N MET A 261 -9.42 4.74 9.89
CA MET A 261 -10.33 4.90 8.75
C MET A 261 -9.79 5.89 7.71
N VAL A 262 -9.25 7.04 8.14
CA VAL A 262 -8.63 8.04 7.25
C VAL A 262 -7.42 7.44 6.51
N GLN A 263 -6.59 6.68 7.20
CA GLN A 263 -5.48 5.95 6.60
C GLN A 263 -5.97 4.92 5.57
N ARG A 264 -6.96 4.11 5.94
CA ARG A 264 -7.58 3.09 5.07
C ARG A 264 -8.24 3.71 3.84
N ALA A 265 -8.86 4.89 3.98
CA ALA A 265 -9.42 5.64 2.86
C ALA A 265 -8.35 6.18 1.91
N GLY A 266 -7.05 6.12 2.28
CA GLY A 266 -5.91 6.46 1.43
C GLY A 266 -5.49 7.93 1.46
N TYR A 267 -5.93 8.70 2.46
CA TYR A 267 -5.35 10.02 2.73
C TYR A 267 -3.91 9.88 3.24
N ALA A 268 -3.06 10.83 2.92
CA ALA A 268 -1.67 10.87 3.38
C ALA A 268 -1.51 11.66 4.70
N HIS A 269 -2.42 12.62 4.94
CA HIS A 269 -2.36 13.53 6.09
C HIS A 269 -3.77 13.81 6.63
N ALA A 270 -3.86 14.09 7.95
CA ALA A 270 -5.09 14.60 8.53
C ALA A 270 -4.84 15.69 9.58
N LEU A 271 -5.75 16.67 9.61
CA LEU A 271 -5.64 17.89 10.41
C LEU A 271 -6.71 17.94 11.50
N THR A 272 -6.30 18.39 12.66
CA THR A 272 -7.17 18.55 13.84
C THR A 272 -7.44 20.04 14.13
N THR A 273 -8.36 20.35 15.02
CA THR A 273 -8.59 21.72 15.51
C THR A 273 -7.91 21.98 16.86
N HIS A 274 -7.07 21.07 17.31
CA HIS A 274 -6.32 21.25 18.55
C HIS A 274 -5.19 22.25 18.32
N ARG A 275 -5.07 23.23 19.24
CA ARG A 275 -4.04 24.28 19.19
C ARG A 275 -2.65 23.69 19.38
N GLY A 276 -1.69 24.21 18.63
CA GLY A 276 -0.28 23.84 18.69
C GLY A 276 0.41 23.97 17.36
N VAL A 277 1.63 23.44 17.29
CA VAL A 277 2.45 23.40 16.08
C VAL A 277 2.84 21.97 15.76
N ALA A 278 2.96 21.65 14.49
CA ALA A 278 3.51 20.38 14.08
C ALA A 278 5.04 20.41 14.11
N THR A 279 5.64 19.29 14.50
CA THR A 279 7.08 19.04 14.51
C THR A 279 7.37 17.71 13.77
N ALA A 280 8.64 17.38 13.52
CA ALA A 280 9.02 16.11 12.90
C ALA A 280 8.47 14.87 13.64
N GLY A 281 8.19 14.97 14.95
CA GLY A 281 7.58 13.89 15.75
C GLY A 281 6.06 13.92 15.78
N THR A 282 5.40 14.85 15.10
CA THR A 282 3.93 14.92 15.05
C THR A 282 3.39 13.87 14.08
N SER A 283 2.35 13.12 14.51
CA SER A 283 1.66 12.18 13.62
C SER A 283 1.13 12.89 12.39
N PRO A 284 1.37 12.39 11.17
CA PRO A 284 0.85 12.99 9.94
C PRO A 284 -0.68 13.00 9.89
N PHE A 285 -1.35 12.20 10.74
CA PHE A 285 -2.81 12.12 10.84
C PHE A 285 -3.39 12.89 12.02
N GLN A 286 -2.60 13.73 12.69
CA GLN A 286 -3.02 14.58 13.81
C GLN A 286 -2.29 15.93 13.78
N ILE A 287 -2.23 16.56 12.62
CA ILE A 287 -1.56 17.85 12.44
C ILE A 287 -2.40 18.94 13.14
N PRO A 288 -1.86 19.66 14.13
CA PRO A 288 -2.59 20.66 14.89
C PRO A 288 -2.81 21.93 14.06
N ARG A 289 -3.91 22.64 14.34
CA ARG A 289 -4.25 23.89 13.70
C ARG A 289 -4.53 24.98 14.75
N PHE A 290 -4.32 26.20 14.34
CA PHE A 290 -4.55 27.39 15.16
C PHE A 290 -5.54 28.32 14.45
N THR A 291 -6.61 28.69 15.14
CA THR A 291 -7.56 29.72 14.67
C THR A 291 -7.15 31.07 15.24
N PRO A 292 -6.63 31.98 14.40
CA PRO A 292 -6.29 33.34 14.87
C PRO A 292 -7.56 34.15 15.08
N TRP A 293 -7.54 35.01 16.10
CA TRP A 293 -8.67 35.85 16.40
C TRP A 293 -8.25 37.25 16.95
N GLY A 294 -9.08 38.26 16.63
CA GLY A 294 -8.92 39.63 17.07
C GLY A 294 -8.13 40.51 16.11
N PRO A 295 -8.47 41.84 16.05
CA PRO A 295 -8.00 42.75 15.01
C PRO A 295 -6.63 43.37 15.27
N SER A 296 -6.02 43.18 16.45
CA SER A 296 -4.77 43.87 16.83
C SER A 296 -3.54 43.05 16.42
N PRO A 297 -2.60 43.61 15.62
CA PRO A 297 -1.34 42.96 15.26
C PRO A 297 -0.50 42.48 16.44
N THR A 298 -0.47 43.27 17.53
CA THR A 298 0.27 42.93 18.75
C THR A 298 -0.36 41.72 19.46
N ARG A 299 -1.69 41.69 19.53
CA ARG A 299 -2.43 40.55 20.10
C ARG A 299 -2.23 39.28 19.25
N MET A 300 -2.22 39.41 17.92
CA MET A 300 -1.91 38.33 17.00
C MET A 300 -0.49 37.81 17.22
N ALA A 301 0.51 38.68 17.32
CA ALA A 301 1.89 38.28 17.61
C ALA A 301 2.01 37.47 18.90
N LEU A 302 1.32 37.90 19.95
CA LEU A 302 1.28 37.18 21.24
C LEU A 302 0.63 35.80 21.10
N GLN A 303 -0.49 35.71 20.38
CA GLN A 303 -1.18 34.43 20.13
C GLN A 303 -0.31 33.46 19.34
N LEU A 304 0.36 33.93 18.29
CA LEU A 304 1.27 33.13 17.46
C LEU A 304 2.48 32.64 18.26
N THR A 305 3.09 33.54 19.07
CA THR A 305 4.20 33.15 19.94
C THR A 305 3.77 32.09 20.96
N ARG A 306 2.59 32.31 21.60
CA ARG A 306 2.02 31.33 22.54
C ARG A 306 1.75 29.99 21.85
N ASN A 307 1.21 29.99 20.63
CA ASN A 307 0.97 28.77 19.84
C ASN A 307 2.27 28.02 19.53
N LEU A 308 3.37 28.71 19.18
CA LEU A 308 4.69 28.11 18.96
C LEU A 308 5.26 27.40 20.19
N CYS A 309 4.82 27.78 21.41
CA CYS A 309 5.25 27.15 22.66
C CYS A 309 4.29 26.05 23.13
N GLN A 310 3.11 25.89 22.51
CA GLN A 310 2.15 24.86 22.89
C GLN A 310 2.51 23.52 22.27
N ARG A 311 2.54 22.46 23.09
CA ARG A 311 2.59 21.08 22.61
C ARG A 311 1.15 20.64 22.30
N PRO A 312 0.88 20.15 21.09
CA PRO A 312 -0.44 19.64 20.76
C PRO A 312 -0.77 18.43 21.64
N LYS A 313 -2.02 18.35 22.10
CA LYS A 313 -2.56 17.13 22.68
C LYS A 313 -2.77 16.15 21.50
N THR A 314 -1.88 15.23 21.33
CA THR A 314 -2.07 14.11 20.42
C THR A 314 -2.80 13.01 21.18
N LEU A 315 -3.82 12.44 20.58
CA LEU A 315 -4.22 11.10 20.98
C LEU A 315 -2.95 10.25 20.80
N VAL A 316 -2.53 9.61 21.86
CA VAL A 316 -1.82 8.37 21.66
C VAL A 316 -2.83 7.53 20.88
N VAL A 317 -2.70 7.50 19.57
CA VAL A 317 -3.13 6.35 18.87
C VAL A 317 -2.21 5.31 19.48
N ASP A 318 -2.72 4.55 20.44
CA ASP A 318 -2.48 3.14 20.34
C ASP A 318 -2.99 2.84 18.92
N GLU A 319 -2.13 2.97 17.94
CA GLU A 319 -2.31 2.25 16.68
C GLU A 319 -2.69 0.87 17.16
N PRO A 320 -3.90 0.33 16.85
CA PRO A 320 -4.25 -1.01 17.29
C PRO A 320 -3.03 -1.81 16.85
N ALA A 321 -2.15 -2.06 17.83
CA ALA A 321 -0.67 -2.11 17.86
C ALA A 321 -0.24 -2.67 16.54
N GLY A 322 0.10 -1.75 15.57
CA GLY A 322 -0.19 -1.95 14.16
C GLY A 322 0.38 -3.27 13.84
N ARG A 323 -0.44 -4.25 13.48
CA ARG A 323 -0.10 -5.66 13.40
C ARG A 323 1.30 -5.77 12.85
N ARG A 324 2.30 -5.81 13.73
CA ARG A 324 3.71 -5.70 13.33
C ARG A 324 4.29 -7.09 13.21
N ALA A 325 4.86 -7.37 12.04
CA ALA A 325 5.55 -8.63 11.78
C ALA A 325 7.03 -8.37 11.54
N MET A 326 7.91 -9.12 12.22
CA MET A 326 9.32 -9.15 11.87
C MET A 326 9.54 -10.18 10.78
N MET A 327 9.96 -9.71 9.59
CA MET A 327 10.20 -10.56 8.42
C MET A 327 11.71 -10.81 8.24
N VAL A 328 12.14 -12.04 8.51
CA VAL A 328 13.55 -12.46 8.34
C VAL A 328 13.72 -13.03 6.94
N ALA A 329 14.40 -12.26 6.07
CA ALA A 329 14.58 -12.62 4.66
C ALA A 329 15.97 -12.25 4.17
N PHE A 330 16.72 -13.23 3.64
CA PHE A 330 17.99 -12.97 2.97
C PHE A 330 17.75 -12.32 1.61
N HIS A 331 16.85 -12.89 0.81
CA HIS A 331 16.49 -12.39 -0.52
C HIS A 331 15.60 -11.15 -0.41
N PHE A 332 16.22 -9.98 -0.40
CA PHE A 332 15.57 -8.68 -0.33
C PHE A 332 16.44 -7.60 -1.00
N PRO A 333 15.87 -6.57 -1.68
CA PRO A 333 16.66 -5.53 -2.33
C PRO A 333 17.67 -4.90 -1.36
N PRO A 334 18.91 -4.57 -1.78
CA PRO A 334 19.40 -4.44 -3.16
C PRO A 334 19.93 -5.73 -3.80
N GLN A 335 19.73 -6.91 -3.20
CA GLN A 335 20.11 -8.16 -3.85
C GLN A 335 19.49 -8.25 -5.24
N ALA A 336 20.26 -8.78 -6.23
CA ALA A 336 19.81 -9.03 -7.59
C ALA A 336 19.92 -10.54 -7.93
N GLY A 337 19.37 -10.95 -9.06
CA GLY A 337 19.57 -12.28 -9.62
C GLY A 337 18.75 -13.42 -8.98
N SER A 338 17.79 -13.14 -8.07
CA SER A 338 16.94 -14.17 -7.45
C SER A 338 15.45 -13.85 -7.53
N SER A 339 14.67 -14.83 -7.97
CA SER A 339 13.19 -14.76 -7.99
C SER A 339 12.58 -14.64 -6.57
N GLY A 340 13.33 -15.07 -5.55
CA GLY A 340 12.91 -14.99 -4.15
C GLY A 340 12.72 -13.59 -3.62
N ILE A 341 13.39 -12.61 -4.24
CA ILE A 341 13.29 -11.19 -3.88
C ILE A 341 11.85 -10.68 -4.07
N GLN A 342 11.23 -11.02 -5.19
CA GLN A 342 9.90 -10.57 -5.55
C GLN A 342 8.83 -11.01 -4.54
N ARG A 343 8.90 -12.25 -4.01
CA ARG A 343 7.96 -12.75 -3.01
C ARG A 343 7.98 -11.89 -1.74
N THR A 344 9.15 -11.71 -1.14
CA THR A 344 9.30 -10.93 0.08
C THR A 344 8.96 -9.46 -0.14
N LEU A 345 9.46 -8.85 -1.22
CA LEU A 345 9.20 -7.45 -1.55
C LEU A 345 7.70 -7.16 -1.73
N ASN A 346 6.99 -8.04 -2.44
CA ASN A 346 5.55 -7.87 -2.65
C ASN A 346 4.73 -8.10 -1.37
N PHE A 347 5.11 -9.03 -0.49
CA PHE A 347 4.50 -9.10 0.84
C PHE A 347 4.70 -7.81 1.61
N VAL A 348 5.91 -7.26 1.62
CA VAL A 348 6.22 -5.98 2.26
C VAL A 348 5.42 -4.82 1.66
N LYS A 349 5.22 -4.81 0.34
CA LYS A 349 4.47 -3.78 -0.39
C LYS A 349 2.96 -3.82 -0.07
N HIS A 350 2.38 -5.02 0.05
CA HIS A 350 0.92 -5.19 0.13
C HIS A 350 0.37 -5.54 1.52
N LEU A 351 1.15 -6.05 2.46
CA LEU A 351 0.70 -6.32 3.83
C LEU A 351 0.14 -5.09 4.55
N PRO A 352 0.67 -3.85 4.35
CA PRO A 352 0.09 -2.66 4.95
C PRO A 352 -1.38 -2.42 4.58
N SER A 353 -1.81 -2.77 3.38
CA SER A 353 -3.22 -2.67 2.97
C SER A 353 -4.15 -3.63 3.72
N SER A 354 -3.59 -4.68 4.35
CA SER A 354 -4.29 -5.61 5.24
C SER A 354 -4.04 -5.32 6.73
N GLY A 355 -3.46 -4.15 7.05
CA GLY A 355 -3.23 -3.69 8.43
C GLY A 355 -1.99 -4.28 9.11
N TRP A 356 -1.09 -4.95 8.39
CA TRP A 356 0.18 -5.45 8.89
C TRP A 356 1.35 -4.55 8.51
N GLN A 357 2.16 -4.12 9.48
CA GLN A 357 3.37 -3.35 9.27
C GLN A 357 4.61 -4.25 9.33
N PRO A 358 5.23 -4.57 8.20
CA PRO A 358 6.42 -5.40 8.16
C PRO A 358 7.67 -4.60 8.55
N THR A 359 8.51 -5.19 9.41
CA THR A 359 9.90 -4.79 9.61
C THR A 359 10.79 -5.87 9.04
N VAL A 360 11.61 -5.54 8.05
CA VAL A 360 12.47 -6.52 7.37
C VAL A 360 13.82 -6.60 8.03
N LEU A 361 14.20 -7.79 8.48
CA LEU A 361 15.54 -8.14 8.92
C LEU A 361 16.26 -8.91 7.81
N SER A 362 17.23 -8.27 7.17
CA SER A 362 17.95 -8.83 6.04
C SER A 362 19.46 -8.74 6.23
N ALA A 363 20.24 -9.42 5.38
CA ALA A 363 21.68 -9.37 5.42
C ALA A 363 22.21 -8.00 4.94
N HIS A 364 23.41 -7.63 5.41
CA HIS A 364 24.11 -6.45 4.89
C HIS A 364 24.49 -6.67 3.42
N PRO A 365 24.36 -5.66 2.53
CA PRO A 365 24.58 -5.81 1.09
C PRO A 365 25.92 -6.41 0.68
N ARG A 366 26.98 -6.27 1.50
CA ARG A 366 28.28 -6.91 1.25
C ARG A 366 28.21 -8.44 1.13
N ALA A 367 27.20 -9.08 1.73
CA ALA A 367 27.04 -10.52 1.66
C ALA A 367 26.42 -11.00 0.35
N TYR A 368 25.86 -10.11 -0.46
CA TYR A 368 25.25 -10.44 -1.75
C TYR A 368 26.32 -10.54 -2.84
N GLU A 369 26.13 -11.47 -3.77
CA GLU A 369 27.00 -11.61 -4.94
C GLU A 369 26.74 -10.48 -5.94
N GLU A 370 25.47 -10.18 -6.17
CA GLU A 370 25.02 -9.14 -7.09
C GLU A 370 24.06 -8.20 -6.39
N CYS A 371 24.19 -6.90 -6.67
CA CYS A 371 23.31 -5.86 -6.16
C CYS A 371 22.81 -4.98 -7.31
N SER A 372 21.53 -4.59 -7.26
CA SER A 372 20.92 -3.59 -8.14
C SER A 372 20.08 -2.61 -7.34
N SER A 373 20.04 -1.37 -7.80
CA SER A 373 19.17 -0.33 -7.22
C SER A 373 17.72 -0.38 -7.71
N ASP A 374 17.42 -1.16 -8.74
CA ASP A 374 16.14 -1.14 -9.45
C ASP A 374 14.94 -1.39 -8.54
N LEU A 375 15.06 -2.37 -7.63
CA LEU A 375 13.99 -2.73 -6.73
C LEU A 375 13.96 -1.92 -5.42
N LEU A 376 14.98 -1.09 -5.14
CA LEU A 376 15.02 -0.29 -3.92
C LEU A 376 13.87 0.74 -3.86
N ARG A 377 13.48 1.30 -5.00
CA ARG A 377 12.40 2.29 -5.10
C ARG A 377 11.02 1.68 -4.84
N GLN A 378 10.89 0.36 -4.93
CA GLN A 378 9.65 -0.35 -4.68
C GLN A 378 9.42 -0.65 -3.19
N ILE A 379 10.43 -0.48 -2.34
CA ILE A 379 10.28 -0.62 -0.90
C ILE A 379 9.44 0.57 -0.40
N PRO A 380 8.28 0.34 0.25
CA PRO A 380 7.49 1.44 0.79
C PRO A 380 8.32 2.27 1.77
N PRO A 381 8.27 3.61 1.70
CA PRO A 381 9.08 4.49 2.56
C PRO A 381 8.79 4.31 4.06
N THR A 382 7.62 3.78 4.40
CA THR A 382 7.22 3.43 5.77
C THR A 382 7.80 2.12 6.27
N THR A 383 8.40 1.30 5.38
CA THR A 383 8.96 0.00 5.74
C THR A 383 10.34 0.16 6.36
N ARG A 384 10.47 -0.30 7.57
CA ARG A 384 11.76 -0.36 8.25
C ARG A 384 12.58 -1.58 7.78
N VAL A 385 13.79 -1.33 7.28
CA VAL A 385 14.72 -2.38 6.82
C VAL A 385 15.98 -2.37 7.69
N VAL A 386 16.22 -3.48 8.40
CA VAL A 386 17.37 -3.69 9.26
C VAL A 386 18.41 -4.55 8.54
N ARG A 387 19.59 -4.00 8.30
CA ARG A 387 20.71 -4.67 7.61
C ARG A 387 21.68 -5.25 8.65
N ALA A 388 21.56 -6.54 8.90
CA ALA A 388 22.40 -7.22 9.89
C ALA A 388 23.75 -7.64 9.31
N PHE A 389 24.75 -7.72 10.18
CA PHE A 389 26.06 -8.24 9.79
C PHE A 389 25.94 -9.63 9.17
N ALA A 390 26.58 -9.81 8.02
CA ALA A 390 26.65 -11.07 7.28
C ALA A 390 27.90 -11.06 6.40
N LEU A 391 28.53 -12.21 6.29
CA LEU A 391 29.62 -12.50 5.36
C LEU A 391 29.23 -13.69 4.49
N ASP A 392 29.69 -13.70 3.27
CA ASP A 392 29.69 -14.87 2.40
C ASP A 392 31.00 -15.66 2.62
N ALA A 393 30.89 -16.89 3.11
CA ALA A 393 32.08 -17.71 3.44
C ALA A 393 33.00 -17.92 2.22
N ALA A 394 32.41 -18.13 1.05
CA ALA A 394 33.18 -18.35 -0.17
C ALA A 394 33.94 -17.11 -0.65
N ARG A 395 33.41 -15.89 -0.41
CA ARG A 395 34.02 -14.63 -0.86
C ARG A 395 34.88 -13.96 0.19
N HIS A 396 34.53 -14.05 1.46
CA HIS A 396 35.14 -13.26 2.52
C HIS A 396 36.03 -14.08 3.46
N LEU A 397 35.80 -15.41 3.52
CA LEU A 397 36.52 -16.31 4.42
C LEU A 397 37.34 -17.38 3.67
N SER A 398 37.51 -17.23 2.35
CA SER A 398 38.28 -18.14 1.53
C SER A 398 39.75 -17.68 1.42
N PHE A 399 40.66 -18.65 1.48
CA PHE A 399 42.06 -18.46 1.14
C PHE A 399 42.38 -19.32 -0.09
N LYS A 400 42.95 -18.74 -1.13
CA LYS A 400 43.20 -19.41 -2.44
C LYS A 400 41.97 -20.15 -2.99
N ARG A 401 40.76 -19.52 -2.91
CA ARG A 401 39.46 -20.08 -3.29
C ARG A 401 39.02 -21.33 -2.50
N LYS A 402 39.66 -21.64 -1.37
CA LYS A 402 39.24 -22.71 -0.45
C LYS A 402 38.80 -22.10 0.87
N TYR A 403 37.76 -22.59 1.47
CA TYR A 403 37.30 -22.24 2.81
C TYR A 403 36.95 -23.51 3.59
N LEU A 404 36.92 -23.43 4.90
CA LEU A 404 36.51 -24.56 5.75
C LEU A 404 35.00 -24.78 5.62
N ASP A 405 34.57 -25.98 5.24
CA ASP A 405 33.17 -26.33 5.03
C ASP A 405 32.27 -26.01 6.25
N VAL A 406 32.85 -26.11 7.47
CA VAL A 406 32.14 -25.76 8.70
C VAL A 406 31.67 -24.28 8.75
N LEU A 407 32.40 -23.36 8.09
CA LEU A 407 32.04 -21.94 8.02
C LEU A 407 30.87 -21.67 7.06
N ALA A 408 30.53 -22.64 6.24
CA ALA A 408 29.39 -22.62 5.30
C ALA A 408 28.21 -23.47 5.78
N LEU A 409 28.09 -23.73 7.08
CA LEU A 409 27.00 -24.50 7.65
C LEU A 409 26.08 -23.61 8.50
N PRO A 410 24.75 -23.67 8.31
CA PRO A 410 23.98 -24.55 7.38
C PRO A 410 24.05 -24.12 5.92
N ASP A 411 24.50 -22.90 5.64
CA ASP A 411 24.76 -22.35 4.30
C ASP A 411 25.93 -21.34 4.37
N ARG A 412 26.40 -20.87 3.21
CA ARG A 412 27.57 -19.98 3.09
C ARG A 412 27.43 -18.61 3.77
N TRP A 413 26.24 -18.26 4.26
CA TRP A 413 25.95 -17.02 5.00
C TRP A 413 25.71 -17.26 6.50
N SER A 414 26.23 -18.33 7.05
CA SER A 414 26.10 -18.74 8.46
C SER A 414 26.41 -17.63 9.48
N SER A 415 27.38 -16.74 9.17
CA SER A 415 27.72 -15.57 9.99
C SER A 415 26.53 -14.61 10.20
N TRP A 416 25.55 -14.60 9.28
CA TRP A 416 24.31 -13.84 9.41
C TRP A 416 23.44 -14.32 10.59
N TRP A 417 23.57 -15.57 11.00
CA TRP A 417 22.84 -16.06 12.18
C TRP A 417 23.13 -15.22 13.43
N MET A 418 24.40 -14.98 13.76
CA MET A 418 24.77 -14.13 14.91
C MET A 418 24.34 -12.68 14.69
N GLY A 419 24.70 -12.10 13.55
CA GLY A 419 24.38 -10.71 13.23
C GLY A 419 22.88 -10.47 13.18
N GLY A 420 22.13 -11.36 12.53
CA GLY A 420 20.68 -11.31 12.41
C GLY A 420 19.96 -11.50 13.74
N THR A 421 20.43 -12.43 14.58
CA THR A 421 19.85 -12.64 15.90
C THR A 421 20.02 -11.41 16.80
N LEU A 422 21.23 -10.84 16.88
CA LEU A 422 21.49 -9.65 17.70
C LEU A 422 20.70 -8.42 17.20
N ALA A 423 20.66 -8.21 15.90
CA ALA A 423 19.90 -7.12 15.30
C ALA A 423 18.38 -7.34 15.50
N GLY A 424 17.89 -8.57 15.33
CA GLY A 424 16.51 -8.96 15.56
C GLY A 424 16.06 -8.75 16.98
N LEU A 425 16.86 -9.13 17.98
CA LEU A 425 16.53 -8.91 19.40
C LEU A 425 16.45 -7.41 19.75
N ARG A 426 17.36 -6.59 19.19
CA ARG A 426 17.30 -5.12 19.36
C ARG A 426 16.01 -4.56 18.77
N GLU A 427 15.67 -5.02 17.58
CA GLU A 427 14.51 -4.53 16.86
C GLU A 427 13.19 -5.02 17.49
N ILE A 428 13.14 -6.25 18.01
CA ILE A 428 11.98 -6.76 18.76
C ILE A 428 11.71 -5.91 20.02
N ARG A 429 12.77 -5.50 20.73
CA ARG A 429 12.62 -4.60 21.89
C ARG A 429 12.13 -3.21 21.50
N ARG A 430 12.54 -2.72 20.33
CA ARG A 430 12.20 -1.39 19.82
C ARG A 430 10.80 -1.32 19.24
N GLU A 431 10.49 -2.20 18.29
CA GLU A 431 9.27 -2.15 17.46
C GLU A 431 8.15 -3.04 18.00
N ARG A 432 8.46 -3.95 18.95
CA ARG A 432 7.53 -4.88 19.59
C ARG A 432 6.63 -5.61 18.58
N PRO A 433 7.19 -6.34 17.59
CA PRO A 433 6.39 -7.10 16.65
C PRO A 433 5.60 -8.19 17.41
N GLN A 434 4.45 -8.57 16.86
CA GLN A 434 3.57 -9.57 17.46
C GLN A 434 3.93 -10.98 17.05
N LEU A 435 4.69 -11.14 15.96
CA LEU A 435 5.16 -12.42 15.45
C LEU A 435 6.42 -12.25 14.58
N ILE A 436 7.04 -13.39 14.32
CA ILE A 436 8.19 -13.54 13.42
C ILE A 436 7.72 -14.33 12.20
N TRP A 437 8.11 -13.88 11.01
CA TRP A 437 8.02 -14.63 9.75
C TRP A 437 9.43 -14.78 9.19
N SER A 438 9.80 -15.99 8.76
CA SER A 438 11.10 -16.23 8.12
C SER A 438 10.93 -17.00 6.82
N THR A 439 11.77 -16.75 5.81
CA THR A 439 11.64 -17.38 4.50
C THR A 439 12.91 -18.03 3.98
N TYR A 440 12.78 -19.24 3.45
CA TYR A 440 13.76 -19.97 2.67
C TYR A 440 13.90 -19.33 1.24
N PRO A 441 14.96 -19.52 0.41
CA PRO A 441 15.81 -20.72 0.37
C PRO A 441 17.14 -20.65 1.16
N ILE A 442 17.35 -19.63 1.98
CA ILE A 442 18.57 -19.59 2.81
C ILE A 442 18.22 -20.15 4.20
N ALA A 443 18.78 -21.32 4.53
CA ALA A 443 18.47 -22.05 5.76
C ALA A 443 18.76 -21.22 7.03
N THR A 444 19.80 -20.38 6.99
CA THR A 444 20.16 -19.43 8.06
C THR A 444 18.99 -18.48 8.40
N ALA A 445 18.10 -18.15 7.47
CA ALA A 445 16.92 -17.31 7.78
C ALA A 445 15.97 -18.02 8.77
N HIS A 446 15.70 -19.32 8.56
CA HIS A 446 14.90 -20.11 9.50
C HIS A 446 15.62 -20.32 10.83
N LEU A 447 16.94 -20.49 10.81
CA LEU A 447 17.76 -20.59 12.03
C LEU A 447 17.66 -19.30 12.88
N ILE A 448 17.68 -18.12 12.23
CA ILE A 448 17.45 -16.83 12.92
C ILE A 448 16.03 -16.77 13.45
N GLY A 449 15.02 -17.11 12.64
CA GLY A 449 13.61 -17.14 13.06
C GLY A 449 13.37 -18.04 14.27
N ALA A 450 13.92 -19.26 14.24
CA ALA A 450 13.87 -20.22 15.33
C ALA A 450 14.54 -19.70 16.62
N THR A 451 15.73 -19.09 16.47
CA THR A 451 16.49 -18.52 17.60
C THR A 451 15.73 -17.35 18.24
N LEU A 452 15.22 -16.44 17.43
CA LEU A 452 14.42 -15.31 17.91
C LEU A 452 13.12 -15.78 18.59
N HIS A 453 12.42 -16.75 17.98
CA HIS A 453 11.25 -17.39 18.59
C HIS A 453 11.57 -17.97 19.98
N ARG A 454 12.64 -18.76 20.08
CA ARG A 454 13.07 -19.40 21.34
C ARG A 454 13.42 -18.39 22.43
N LEU A 455 14.10 -17.29 22.08
CA LEU A 455 14.57 -16.28 23.03
C LEU A 455 13.50 -15.28 23.45
N THR A 456 12.47 -15.07 22.64
CA THR A 456 11.48 -14.01 22.89
C THR A 456 10.08 -14.53 23.17
N GLY A 457 9.79 -15.81 22.86
CA GLY A 457 8.45 -16.39 22.94
C GLY A 457 7.48 -15.90 21.87
N LEU A 458 7.91 -15.02 20.96
CA LEU A 458 7.04 -14.54 19.88
C LEU A 458 6.62 -15.69 18.96
N PRO A 459 5.35 -15.79 18.56
CA PRO A 459 4.90 -16.81 17.62
C PRO A 459 5.64 -16.67 16.28
N TRP A 460 5.85 -17.82 15.61
CA TRP A 460 6.64 -17.89 14.40
C TRP A 460 5.86 -18.53 13.26
N VAL A 461 6.03 -17.97 12.04
CA VAL A 461 5.57 -18.51 10.76
C VAL A 461 6.81 -18.79 9.89
N ALA A 462 6.96 -20.02 9.44
CA ALA A 462 8.06 -20.46 8.58
C ALA A 462 7.60 -20.61 7.13
N ASP A 463 8.06 -19.73 6.24
CA ASP A 463 7.78 -19.79 4.81
C ASP A 463 8.86 -20.61 4.12
N PHE A 464 8.63 -21.92 4.00
CA PHE A 464 9.56 -22.84 3.36
C PHE A 464 9.61 -22.63 1.85
N ARG A 465 8.52 -22.19 1.27
CA ARG A 465 8.35 -22.11 -0.20
C ARG A 465 8.41 -23.48 -0.83
N ASP A 466 9.62 -24.03 -0.99
CA ASP A 466 9.93 -25.33 -1.56
C ASP A 466 10.50 -26.28 -0.49
N PRO A 467 10.46 -27.60 -0.65
CA PRO A 467 11.08 -28.53 0.29
C PRO A 467 12.58 -28.26 0.46
N MET A 468 13.03 -28.11 1.70
CA MET A 468 14.46 -27.94 2.02
C MET A 468 15.24 -29.19 1.68
N LEU A 469 14.63 -30.36 1.86
CA LEU A 469 15.23 -31.66 1.69
C LEU A 469 14.58 -32.42 0.55
N SER A 470 15.39 -32.84 -0.41
CA SER A 470 14.98 -33.75 -1.50
C SER A 470 15.96 -34.92 -1.64
N PRO A 471 15.64 -35.96 -2.41
CA PRO A 471 16.58 -37.03 -2.68
C PRO A 471 17.89 -36.45 -3.25
N GLY A 472 19.02 -36.76 -2.59
CA GLY A 472 20.34 -36.27 -3.00
C GLY A 472 20.67 -34.81 -2.72
N TYR A 473 19.73 -34.01 -2.16
CA TYR A 473 19.99 -32.60 -1.88
C TYR A 473 19.59 -32.22 -0.43
N PRO A 474 20.43 -31.48 0.30
CA PRO A 474 21.85 -31.16 -0.03
C PRO A 474 22.73 -32.42 -0.01
N SER A 475 23.83 -32.40 -0.79
CA SER A 475 24.72 -33.55 -0.97
C SER A 475 25.63 -33.79 0.24
N GLY A 476 25.97 -32.75 1.00
CA GLY A 476 26.82 -32.83 2.20
C GLY A 476 26.10 -33.47 3.39
N LYS A 477 26.61 -34.57 3.93
CA LYS A 477 25.98 -35.31 5.05
C LYS A 477 25.76 -34.43 6.29
N LEU A 478 26.71 -33.59 6.67
CA LEU A 478 26.60 -32.72 7.83
C LEU A 478 25.59 -31.58 7.58
N GLN A 479 25.66 -30.99 6.41
CA GLN A 479 24.70 -29.97 5.98
C GLN A 479 23.29 -30.52 5.97
N ARG A 480 23.08 -31.74 5.45
CA ARG A 480 21.79 -32.41 5.42
C ARG A 480 21.23 -32.60 6.83
N ARG A 481 22.05 -33.10 7.77
CA ARG A 481 21.63 -33.26 9.18
C ARG A 481 21.23 -31.93 9.84
N LEU A 482 21.96 -30.85 9.55
CA LEU A 482 21.61 -29.54 10.05
C LEU A 482 20.28 -29.03 9.47
N TRP A 483 20.06 -29.25 8.19
CA TRP A 483 18.80 -28.87 7.52
C TRP A 483 17.64 -29.70 8.04
N GLU A 484 17.82 -31.00 8.26
CA GLU A 484 16.85 -31.89 8.93
C GLU A 484 16.48 -31.35 10.31
N GLY A 485 17.47 -30.92 11.10
CA GLY A 485 17.24 -30.30 12.41
C GLY A 485 16.47 -29.00 12.34
N ILE A 486 16.80 -28.11 11.38
CA ILE A 486 16.11 -26.83 11.19
C ILE A 486 14.67 -27.07 10.73
N GLU A 487 14.44 -27.96 9.76
CA GLU A 487 13.13 -28.33 9.26
C GLU A 487 12.27 -28.94 10.38
N ALA A 488 12.79 -29.92 11.11
CA ALA A 488 12.08 -30.56 12.21
C ALA A 488 11.74 -29.54 13.33
N TYR A 489 12.66 -28.67 13.68
CA TYR A 489 12.41 -27.63 14.68
C TYR A 489 11.32 -26.65 14.22
N ALA A 490 11.32 -26.24 12.94
CA ALA A 490 10.28 -25.38 12.39
C ALA A 490 8.92 -26.07 12.40
N MET A 491 8.84 -27.32 11.94
CA MET A 491 7.61 -28.10 11.96
C MET A 491 7.08 -28.31 13.39
N GLN A 492 7.94 -28.45 14.37
CA GLN A 492 7.53 -28.58 15.77
C GLN A 492 7.01 -27.27 16.37
N ASN A 493 7.71 -26.15 16.15
CA ASN A 493 7.55 -24.92 16.93
C ASN A 493 6.85 -23.77 16.18
N ALA A 494 6.91 -23.72 14.84
CA ALA A 494 6.17 -22.70 14.11
C ALA A 494 4.66 -22.93 14.23
N LYS A 495 3.90 -21.84 14.23
CA LYS A 495 2.43 -21.87 14.23
C LYS A 495 1.88 -22.31 12.88
N PHE A 496 2.49 -21.81 11.80
CA PHE A 496 2.21 -22.22 10.43
C PHE A 496 3.51 -22.40 9.64
N CYS A 497 3.47 -23.36 8.72
CA CYS A 497 4.49 -23.62 7.72
C CYS A 497 3.88 -23.37 6.34
N VAL A 498 4.44 -22.44 5.57
CA VAL A 498 3.90 -21.97 4.30
C VAL A 498 4.68 -22.59 3.13
N PHE A 499 3.97 -23.06 2.12
CA PHE A 499 4.52 -23.69 0.92
C PHE A 499 4.00 -23.00 -0.33
N THR A 500 4.71 -23.15 -1.47
CA THR A 500 4.29 -22.57 -2.75
C THR A 500 3.49 -23.53 -3.62
N THR A 501 3.51 -24.82 -3.32
CA THR A 501 2.78 -25.85 -4.10
C THR A 501 2.07 -26.85 -3.19
N GLU A 502 1.03 -27.46 -3.71
CA GLU A 502 0.27 -28.48 -3.01
C GLU A 502 1.12 -29.74 -2.75
N ARG A 503 1.96 -30.15 -3.70
CA ARG A 503 2.87 -31.30 -3.53
C ARG A 503 3.91 -31.05 -2.44
N ALA A 504 4.47 -29.82 -2.37
CA ALA A 504 5.38 -29.45 -1.30
C ALA A 504 4.69 -29.60 0.07
N ARG A 505 3.46 -29.08 0.20
CA ARG A 505 2.63 -29.23 1.41
C ARG A 505 2.41 -30.70 1.76
N GLN A 506 1.97 -31.52 0.80
CA GLN A 506 1.72 -32.95 0.99
C GLN A 506 2.98 -33.70 1.42
N THR A 507 4.14 -33.39 0.81
CA THR A 507 5.43 -33.98 1.20
C THR A 507 5.72 -33.76 2.69
N PHE A 508 5.48 -32.55 3.19
CA PHE A 508 5.67 -32.25 4.59
C PHE A 508 4.59 -32.86 5.49
N GLN A 509 3.33 -32.92 5.04
CA GLN A 509 2.26 -33.60 5.78
C GLN A 509 2.51 -35.11 5.94
N LEU A 510 3.05 -35.75 4.92
CA LEU A 510 3.46 -37.16 4.99
C LEU A 510 4.68 -37.37 5.91
N ARG A 511 5.63 -36.43 5.91
CA ARG A 511 6.84 -36.49 6.74
C ARG A 511 6.54 -36.17 8.23
N TYR A 512 5.55 -35.30 8.48
CA TYR A 512 5.16 -34.83 9.81
C TYR A 512 3.64 -34.90 10.01
N PRO A 513 3.04 -36.09 10.05
CA PRO A 513 1.58 -36.25 10.04
C PRO A 513 0.89 -35.59 11.23
N ASP A 514 1.50 -35.58 12.41
CA ASP A 514 0.98 -34.93 13.63
C ASP A 514 0.96 -33.40 13.52
N LYS A 515 1.58 -32.82 12.51
CA LYS A 515 1.69 -31.37 12.26
C LYS A 515 1.06 -30.95 10.93
N ALA A 516 0.32 -31.83 10.29
CA ALA A 516 -0.26 -31.61 8.96
C ALA A 516 -1.18 -30.38 8.90
N ASN A 517 -1.89 -30.05 9.97
CA ASN A 517 -2.79 -28.92 10.12
C ASN A 517 -2.09 -27.54 10.10
N LYS A 518 -0.77 -27.49 10.29
CA LYS A 518 0.01 -26.25 10.23
C LYS A 518 0.49 -25.91 8.81
N CYS A 519 0.35 -26.83 7.88
CA CYS A 519 0.85 -26.70 6.52
C CYS A 519 -0.19 -25.97 5.64
N VAL A 520 0.15 -24.79 5.15
CA VAL A 520 -0.70 -23.97 4.29
C VAL A 520 0.00 -23.66 2.97
N VAL A 521 -0.78 -23.46 1.90
CA VAL A 521 -0.24 -23.08 0.59
C VAL A 521 -0.53 -21.61 0.32
N ILE A 522 0.52 -20.84 0.03
CA ILE A 522 0.45 -19.50 -0.53
C ILE A 522 1.35 -19.49 -1.75
N GLU A 523 0.75 -19.61 -2.92
CA GLU A 523 1.46 -19.75 -4.17
C GLU A 523 2.32 -18.53 -4.53
N ASN A 524 3.15 -18.64 -5.56
CA ASN A 524 3.76 -17.50 -6.22
C ASN A 524 2.69 -16.75 -7.03
N GLY A 525 3.06 -15.59 -7.57
CA GLY A 525 2.12 -14.78 -8.33
C GLY A 525 2.82 -13.70 -9.15
N TYR A 526 2.03 -12.84 -9.78
CA TYR A 526 2.47 -11.73 -10.63
C TYR A 526 2.14 -10.38 -10.00
N ASP A 527 2.87 -9.32 -10.40
CA ASP A 527 2.65 -7.95 -9.92
C ASP A 527 1.77 -7.18 -10.93
N GLU A 528 0.49 -6.97 -10.58
CA GLU A 528 -0.49 -6.29 -11.42
C GLU A 528 -0.10 -4.85 -11.76
N ASP A 529 0.59 -4.14 -10.85
CA ASP A 529 0.99 -2.75 -11.07
C ASP A 529 1.96 -2.64 -12.27
N VAL A 530 2.82 -3.65 -12.46
CA VAL A 530 3.74 -3.70 -13.60
C VAL A 530 2.99 -4.00 -14.89
N PHE A 531 2.04 -4.93 -14.88
CA PHE A 531 1.23 -5.27 -16.05
C PHE A 531 0.34 -4.11 -16.51
N THR A 532 -0.22 -3.34 -15.58
CA THR A 532 -1.07 -2.19 -15.89
C THR A 532 -0.33 -1.07 -16.63
N SER A 533 0.98 -0.95 -16.37
CA SER A 533 1.84 0.07 -17.01
C SER A 533 2.61 -0.45 -18.23
N ALA A 534 2.63 -1.78 -18.46
CA ALA A 534 3.38 -2.38 -19.55
C ALA A 534 2.60 -2.32 -20.87
N HIS A 535 3.32 -2.09 -21.96
CA HIS A 535 2.79 -2.15 -23.33
C HIS A 535 3.53 -3.22 -24.13
N PRO A 536 2.85 -3.95 -25.05
CA PRO A 536 3.52 -4.95 -25.88
C PRO A 536 4.68 -4.35 -26.67
N VAL A 537 5.86 -4.97 -26.55
CA VAL A 537 7.06 -4.53 -27.27
C VAL A 537 7.67 -5.71 -28.02
N ARG A 538 7.90 -5.54 -29.32
CA ARG A 538 8.44 -6.54 -30.23
C ARG A 538 9.68 -5.99 -30.93
N VAL A 539 10.84 -6.07 -30.29
CA VAL A 539 12.08 -5.50 -30.81
C VAL A 539 12.75 -6.44 -31.79
N GLY A 540 13.01 -5.99 -33.02
CA GLY A 540 13.85 -6.69 -34.00
C GLY A 540 13.20 -7.95 -34.62
N VAL A 541 11.91 -8.21 -34.39
CA VAL A 541 11.16 -9.31 -34.97
C VAL A 541 9.94 -8.75 -35.70
N PRO A 542 9.81 -8.97 -37.01
CA PRO A 542 8.65 -8.54 -37.81
C PRO A 542 7.33 -9.13 -37.27
N VAL A 543 6.23 -8.43 -37.48
CA VAL A 543 4.90 -8.85 -37.00
C VAL A 543 4.44 -10.18 -37.63
N ASN A 544 4.83 -10.41 -38.88
CA ASN A 544 4.51 -11.63 -39.63
C ASN A 544 5.43 -12.83 -39.33
N GLN A 545 6.43 -12.68 -38.47
CA GLN A 545 7.31 -13.75 -38.04
C GLN A 545 6.81 -14.32 -36.71
N PHE A 546 6.55 -15.61 -36.64
CA PHE A 546 6.06 -16.30 -35.44
C PHE A 546 7.14 -16.37 -34.36
N MET A 547 6.95 -15.65 -33.27
CA MET A 547 7.94 -15.43 -32.21
C MET A 547 7.63 -16.25 -30.96
N LEU A 548 8.55 -17.16 -30.64
CA LEU A 548 8.53 -17.92 -29.39
C LEU A 548 9.54 -17.31 -28.41
N LEU A 549 9.13 -17.02 -27.18
CA LEU A 549 9.98 -16.40 -26.18
C LEU A 549 10.11 -17.27 -24.92
N HIS A 550 11.35 -17.53 -24.51
CA HIS A 550 11.66 -17.97 -23.16
C HIS A 550 12.35 -16.84 -22.40
N SER A 551 11.81 -16.41 -21.27
CA SER A 551 12.40 -15.36 -20.44
C SER A 551 12.89 -15.94 -19.11
N GLY A 552 14.23 -15.96 -18.91
CA GLY A 552 14.90 -16.43 -17.69
C GLY A 552 15.89 -17.56 -17.94
N VAL A 553 16.51 -18.03 -16.85
CA VAL A 553 17.60 -18.99 -16.87
C VAL A 553 17.17 -20.33 -17.44
N ILE A 554 17.97 -20.87 -18.37
CA ILE A 554 17.95 -22.23 -18.86
C ILE A 554 19.02 -23.02 -18.11
N TYR A 555 18.66 -24.18 -17.60
CA TYR A 555 19.60 -25.17 -17.05
C TYR A 555 19.64 -26.34 -18.04
N PRO A 556 20.69 -26.50 -18.87
CA PRO A 556 20.67 -27.43 -20.01
C PRO A 556 20.39 -28.86 -19.64
N GLN A 557 20.75 -29.32 -18.44
CA GLN A 557 20.52 -30.69 -17.98
C GLN A 557 19.08 -30.97 -17.51
N GLU A 558 18.30 -29.91 -17.19
CA GLU A 558 17.00 -30.05 -16.50
C GLU A 558 15.88 -29.29 -17.22
N ARG A 559 16.27 -28.38 -18.10
CA ARG A 559 15.39 -27.54 -18.94
C ARG A 559 15.93 -27.52 -20.36
N ASP A 560 16.20 -28.72 -20.88
CA ASP A 560 16.82 -28.94 -22.18
C ASP A 560 15.88 -28.50 -23.33
N PRO A 561 16.30 -27.56 -24.19
CA PRO A 561 15.53 -27.17 -25.38
C PRO A 561 15.71 -28.15 -26.55
N GLY A 562 16.43 -29.26 -26.40
CA GLY A 562 16.78 -30.18 -27.49
C GLY A 562 15.60 -30.70 -28.28
N ALA A 563 14.54 -31.15 -27.60
CA ALA A 563 13.33 -31.62 -28.28
C ALA A 563 12.61 -30.51 -29.09
N LEU A 564 12.66 -29.26 -28.63
CA LEU A 564 12.16 -28.10 -29.39
C LEU A 564 13.01 -27.87 -30.64
N PHE A 565 14.33 -27.91 -30.51
CA PHE A 565 15.23 -27.67 -31.63
C PHE A 565 15.14 -28.76 -32.71
N GLU A 566 15.04 -30.01 -32.28
CA GLU A 566 14.78 -31.11 -33.20
C GLU A 566 13.41 -30.99 -33.92
N ALA A 567 12.36 -30.61 -33.18
CA ALA A 567 11.03 -30.37 -33.75
C ALA A 567 11.06 -29.24 -34.81
N VAL A 568 11.75 -28.12 -34.51
CA VAL A 568 11.89 -26.99 -35.43
C VAL A 568 12.70 -27.38 -36.67
N LYS A 569 13.80 -28.15 -36.52
CA LYS A 569 14.56 -28.70 -37.62
C LYS A 569 13.66 -29.54 -38.53
N LEU A 570 12.90 -30.48 -37.97
CA LEU A 570 12.01 -31.37 -38.74
C LEU A 570 10.91 -30.55 -39.47
N ILE A 571 10.34 -29.53 -38.83
CA ILE A 571 9.34 -28.64 -39.45
C ILE A 571 9.91 -27.95 -40.70
N VAL A 572 11.15 -27.46 -40.62
CA VAL A 572 11.82 -26.75 -41.71
C VAL A 572 12.26 -27.73 -42.81
N GLU A 573 12.84 -28.88 -42.48
CA GLU A 573 13.30 -29.90 -43.44
C GLU A 573 12.14 -30.51 -44.19
N GLN A 574 10.99 -30.72 -43.57
CA GLN A 574 9.77 -31.23 -44.20
C GLN A 574 8.98 -30.13 -44.96
N GLY A 575 9.44 -28.91 -44.95
CA GLY A 575 8.77 -27.79 -45.64
C GLY A 575 7.40 -27.42 -45.08
N LEU A 576 7.11 -27.79 -43.81
CA LEU A 576 5.83 -27.51 -43.16
C LEU A 576 5.64 -26.05 -42.83
N LEU A 577 6.71 -25.34 -42.51
CA LEU A 577 6.74 -23.87 -42.31
C LEU A 577 7.98 -23.31 -43.00
N PRO A 578 7.88 -22.10 -43.56
CA PRO A 578 9.04 -21.37 -44.09
C PRO A 578 10.02 -21.05 -42.94
N ARG A 579 11.31 -21.29 -43.16
CA ARG A 579 12.37 -21.02 -42.20
C ARG A 579 12.33 -19.60 -41.66
N ALA A 580 12.12 -18.63 -42.56
CA ALA A 580 12.06 -17.20 -42.22
C ALA A 580 10.81 -16.79 -41.41
N SER A 581 9.80 -17.67 -41.31
CA SER A 581 8.59 -17.38 -40.55
C SER A 581 8.74 -17.65 -39.04
N LEU A 582 9.82 -18.30 -38.62
CA LEU A 582 10.04 -18.72 -37.23
C LEU A 582 11.15 -17.87 -36.55
N LYS A 583 10.94 -17.53 -35.28
CA LYS A 583 11.96 -16.95 -34.40
C LYS A 583 11.83 -17.48 -33.00
N ILE A 584 12.93 -17.95 -32.42
CA ILE A 584 13.01 -18.43 -31.03
C ILE A 584 13.96 -17.52 -30.28
N ARG A 585 13.47 -16.88 -29.23
CA ARG A 585 14.23 -15.94 -28.40
C ARG A 585 14.40 -16.49 -26.99
N PHE A 586 15.64 -16.51 -26.52
CA PHE A 586 15.99 -16.79 -25.14
C PHE A 586 16.49 -15.48 -24.49
N ARG A 587 15.72 -14.95 -23.54
CA ARG A 587 16.09 -13.75 -22.77
C ARG A 587 16.74 -14.16 -21.46
N ALA A 588 17.97 -13.71 -21.19
CA ALA A 588 18.73 -13.96 -19.95
C ALA A 588 18.94 -15.47 -19.65
N ALA A 589 19.30 -16.23 -20.65
CA ALA A 589 19.48 -17.70 -20.53
C ALA A 589 20.61 -18.14 -19.59
N ARG A 590 21.61 -17.31 -19.33
CA ARG A 590 22.86 -17.54 -18.58
C ARG A 590 23.79 -18.60 -19.20
N HIS A 591 23.28 -19.59 -19.92
CA HIS A 591 24.04 -20.61 -20.62
C HIS A 591 23.91 -20.43 -22.15
N GLU A 592 24.12 -19.18 -22.59
CA GLU A 592 23.90 -18.77 -23.99
C GLU A 592 24.77 -19.54 -24.98
N SER A 593 26.04 -19.80 -24.62
CA SER A 593 26.97 -20.58 -25.44
C SER A 593 26.50 -22.02 -25.68
N GLU A 594 25.92 -22.65 -24.66
CA GLU A 594 25.43 -24.03 -24.72
C GLU A 594 24.15 -24.11 -25.55
N VAL A 595 23.21 -23.17 -25.35
CA VAL A 595 21.97 -23.04 -26.14
C VAL A 595 22.30 -22.81 -27.62
N MET A 596 23.22 -21.92 -27.94
CA MET A 596 23.64 -21.63 -29.32
C MET A 596 24.44 -22.76 -29.95
N ALA A 597 25.23 -23.53 -29.17
CA ALA A 597 25.91 -24.72 -29.64
C ALA A 597 24.90 -25.82 -30.04
N LEU A 598 23.86 -25.99 -29.21
CA LEU A 598 22.78 -26.93 -29.51
C LEU A 598 21.96 -26.48 -30.73
N ALA A 599 21.68 -25.21 -30.90
CA ALA A 599 20.99 -24.67 -32.08
C ALA A 599 21.78 -24.93 -33.37
N ARG A 600 23.11 -24.76 -33.33
CA ARG A 600 24.01 -25.09 -34.44
C ARG A 600 24.03 -26.59 -34.77
N LEU A 601 24.01 -27.45 -33.74
CA LEU A 601 23.93 -28.90 -33.93
C LEU A 601 22.68 -29.31 -34.72
N HIS A 602 21.57 -28.61 -34.48
CA HIS A 602 20.31 -28.83 -35.19
C HIS A 602 20.19 -27.99 -36.47
N GLY A 603 21.17 -27.16 -36.82
CA GLY A 603 21.16 -26.34 -38.04
C GLY A 603 20.09 -25.24 -38.06
N ILE A 604 19.72 -24.69 -36.90
CA ILE A 604 18.69 -23.67 -36.72
C ILE A 604 19.20 -22.39 -35.97
N ASP A 605 20.50 -22.19 -36.00
CA ASP A 605 21.13 -21.07 -35.29
C ASP A 605 20.78 -19.66 -35.83
N ASP A 606 20.22 -19.57 -37.02
CA ASP A 606 19.63 -18.37 -37.60
C ASP A 606 18.19 -18.09 -37.08
N ILE A 607 17.49 -19.14 -36.67
CA ILE A 607 16.14 -19.05 -36.06
C ILE A 607 16.24 -18.70 -34.58
N VAL A 608 17.28 -19.21 -33.87
CA VAL A 608 17.47 -19.05 -32.43
C VAL A 608 18.34 -17.83 -32.12
N GLU A 609 17.95 -17.06 -31.13
CA GLU A 609 18.79 -15.98 -30.58
C GLU A 609 18.79 -15.96 -29.07
N CYS A 610 19.93 -15.63 -28.46
CA CYS A 610 20.09 -15.39 -27.03
C CYS A 610 20.36 -13.93 -26.79
N LEU A 611 19.59 -13.30 -25.90
CA LEU A 611 19.68 -11.88 -25.62
C LEU A 611 19.96 -11.63 -24.11
N PRO A 612 20.72 -10.56 -23.77
CA PRO A 612 21.08 -10.24 -22.41
C PRO A 612 19.87 -9.92 -21.52
N PRO A 613 20.00 -9.93 -20.18
CA PRO A 613 18.96 -9.52 -19.27
C PRO A 613 18.57 -8.05 -19.47
N ILE A 614 17.29 -7.75 -19.28
CA ILE A 614 16.69 -6.42 -19.32
C ILE A 614 15.96 -6.14 -18.01
N SER A 615 15.43 -4.92 -17.84
CA SER A 615 14.66 -4.59 -16.65
C SER A 615 13.41 -5.48 -16.52
N TYR A 616 12.88 -5.64 -15.31
CA TYR A 616 11.67 -6.46 -15.09
C TYR A 616 10.46 -5.93 -15.87
N ALA A 617 10.28 -4.61 -15.94
CA ALA A 617 9.19 -3.99 -16.71
C ALA A 617 9.33 -4.23 -18.21
N ASP A 618 10.56 -4.10 -18.76
CA ASP A 618 10.82 -4.36 -20.16
C ASP A 618 10.62 -5.85 -20.50
N ALA A 619 10.97 -6.77 -19.60
CA ALA A 619 10.75 -8.20 -19.78
C ALA A 619 9.24 -8.52 -19.86
N ILE A 620 8.40 -7.90 -19.03
CA ILE A 620 6.94 -8.03 -19.13
C ILE A 620 6.43 -7.47 -20.47
N SER A 621 6.94 -6.32 -20.91
CA SER A 621 6.57 -5.72 -22.19
C SER A 621 6.96 -6.63 -23.38
N GLU A 622 8.12 -7.29 -23.32
CA GLU A 622 8.56 -8.27 -24.33
C GLU A 622 7.69 -9.54 -24.29
N MET A 623 7.32 -10.05 -23.11
CA MET A 623 6.38 -11.17 -22.98
C MET A 623 5.01 -10.83 -23.60
N LEU A 624 4.50 -9.63 -23.37
CA LEU A 624 3.26 -9.16 -23.99
C LEU A 624 3.37 -9.00 -25.51
N GLY A 625 4.57 -8.77 -26.04
CA GLY A 625 4.84 -8.64 -27.48
C GLY A 625 5.15 -9.96 -28.19
N SER A 626 5.26 -11.10 -27.48
CA SER A 626 5.53 -12.41 -28.06
C SER A 626 4.24 -13.12 -28.50
N ASP A 627 4.35 -14.11 -29.40
CA ASP A 627 3.20 -14.88 -29.85
C ASP A 627 3.02 -16.13 -28.96
N VAL A 628 4.11 -16.78 -28.59
CA VAL A 628 4.12 -17.94 -27.70
C VAL A 628 5.19 -17.79 -26.63
N LEU A 629 4.83 -18.11 -25.40
CA LEU A 629 5.75 -18.16 -24.26
C LEU A 629 6.18 -19.61 -23.99
N LEU A 630 7.47 -19.84 -23.89
CA LEU A 630 8.07 -21.17 -23.73
C LEU A 630 8.36 -21.48 -22.25
N VAL A 631 7.89 -22.62 -21.79
CA VAL A 631 8.19 -23.17 -20.46
C VAL A 631 8.94 -24.49 -20.60
N PHE A 632 10.09 -24.61 -19.95
CA PHE A 632 10.86 -25.85 -19.88
C PHE A 632 10.94 -26.33 -18.44
N GLN A 633 10.56 -27.60 -18.18
CA GLN A 633 10.67 -28.17 -16.84
C GLN A 633 10.78 -29.69 -16.88
N GLY A 634 11.95 -30.22 -16.59
CA GLY A 634 12.21 -31.65 -16.47
C GLY A 634 11.78 -32.21 -15.11
N ARG A 635 11.85 -33.53 -15.00
CA ARG A 635 11.36 -34.34 -13.88
C ARG A 635 11.91 -33.96 -12.49
N ALA A 636 13.15 -33.49 -12.45
CA ALA A 636 13.78 -33.07 -11.19
C ALA A 636 13.03 -31.93 -10.45
N PHE A 637 12.25 -31.11 -11.19
CA PHE A 637 11.51 -29.97 -10.66
C PHE A 637 10.00 -30.20 -10.55
N ASN A 638 9.52 -31.42 -10.64
CA ASN A 638 8.10 -31.76 -10.54
C ASN A 638 7.37 -31.19 -9.31
N PRO A 639 7.99 -31.06 -8.11
CA PRO A 639 7.34 -30.46 -6.95
C PRO A 639 7.28 -28.93 -6.95
N GLN A 640 7.80 -28.25 -7.98
CA GLN A 640 7.91 -26.79 -8.04
C GLN A 640 7.09 -26.22 -9.19
N ILE A 641 6.56 -25.00 -8.97
CA ILE A 641 5.96 -24.17 -10.02
C ILE A 641 6.81 -22.92 -10.17
N PRO A 642 7.49 -22.71 -11.30
CA PRO A 642 8.29 -21.52 -11.54
C PRO A 642 7.44 -20.24 -11.43
N ALA A 643 7.95 -19.21 -10.77
CA ALA A 643 7.22 -17.96 -10.57
C ALA A 643 6.78 -17.30 -11.89
N LYS A 644 7.58 -17.45 -12.96
CA LYS A 644 7.27 -16.93 -14.31
C LYS A 644 5.97 -17.48 -14.91
N ILE A 645 5.50 -18.66 -14.49
CA ILE A 645 4.24 -19.23 -14.96
C ILE A 645 3.07 -18.29 -14.72
N TYR A 646 3.02 -17.65 -13.56
CA TYR A 646 1.95 -16.69 -13.20
C TYR A 646 2.02 -15.41 -14.04
N GLU A 647 3.24 -14.96 -14.37
CA GLU A 647 3.48 -13.84 -15.28
C GLU A 647 3.04 -14.19 -16.71
N TYR A 648 3.43 -15.35 -17.20
CA TYR A 648 3.03 -15.85 -18.52
C TYR A 648 1.51 -15.97 -18.66
N LEU A 649 0.86 -16.59 -17.68
CA LEU A 649 -0.60 -16.70 -17.66
C LEU A 649 -1.29 -15.34 -17.62
N ARG A 650 -0.69 -14.33 -16.93
CA ARG A 650 -1.23 -12.98 -16.87
C ARG A 650 -1.11 -12.21 -18.19
N THR A 651 -0.13 -12.54 -19.03
CA THR A 651 -0.05 -11.94 -20.37
C THR A 651 -1.24 -12.30 -21.26
N GLY A 652 -1.92 -13.42 -21.00
CA GLY A 652 -2.93 -14.00 -21.87
C GLY A 652 -2.37 -14.65 -23.14
N ARG A 653 -1.07 -14.60 -23.39
CA ARG A 653 -0.42 -15.18 -24.58
C ARG A 653 -0.46 -16.70 -24.52
N ALA A 654 -0.38 -17.32 -25.71
CA ALA A 654 -0.26 -18.77 -25.81
C ALA A 654 1.01 -19.26 -25.09
N ILE A 655 0.91 -20.38 -24.39
CA ILE A 655 2.03 -21.00 -23.68
C ILE A 655 2.28 -22.39 -24.27
N LEU A 656 3.50 -22.64 -24.69
CA LEU A 656 3.97 -23.98 -25.01
C LEU A 656 4.83 -24.50 -23.86
N GLY A 657 4.28 -25.45 -23.10
CA GLY A 657 4.97 -26.11 -22.01
C GLY A 657 5.63 -27.41 -22.46
N LEU A 658 6.96 -27.45 -22.46
CA LEU A 658 7.77 -28.64 -22.59
C LEU A 658 8.11 -29.16 -21.20
N ILE A 659 7.30 -30.11 -20.71
CA ILE A 659 7.33 -30.45 -19.28
C ILE A 659 7.13 -31.95 -19.05
N ASP A 660 7.46 -32.41 -17.84
CA ASP A 660 7.04 -33.70 -17.35
C ASP A 660 5.59 -33.63 -16.85
N PHE A 661 4.69 -34.45 -17.42
CA PHE A 661 3.25 -34.43 -17.07
C PHE A 661 2.95 -34.82 -15.62
N GLU A 662 3.87 -35.49 -14.92
CA GLU A 662 3.74 -35.82 -13.51
C GLU A 662 3.98 -34.61 -12.58
N GLY A 663 4.40 -33.47 -13.12
CA GLY A 663 4.76 -32.26 -12.38
C GLY A 663 3.58 -31.39 -11.95
N ASP A 664 3.76 -30.63 -10.87
CA ASP A 664 2.77 -29.64 -10.42
C ASP A 664 2.56 -28.51 -11.45
N THR A 665 3.60 -28.21 -12.25
CA THR A 665 3.50 -27.24 -13.35
C THR A 665 2.53 -27.73 -14.42
N ALA A 666 2.57 -29.02 -14.81
CA ALA A 666 1.63 -29.57 -15.77
C ALA A 666 0.19 -29.44 -15.27
N ARG A 667 -0.08 -29.91 -14.05
CA ARG A 667 -1.40 -29.83 -13.43
C ARG A 667 -1.92 -28.41 -13.32
N LYS A 668 -1.04 -27.46 -13.03
CA LYS A 668 -1.42 -26.05 -12.98
C LYS A 668 -1.80 -25.52 -14.36
N LEU A 669 -0.98 -25.79 -15.36
CA LEU A 669 -1.14 -25.26 -16.71
C LEU A 669 -2.33 -25.87 -17.45
N GLU A 670 -2.64 -27.15 -17.24
CA GLU A 670 -3.80 -27.86 -17.83
C GLU A 670 -5.15 -27.18 -17.51
N THR A 671 -5.22 -26.40 -16.44
CA THR A 671 -6.45 -25.70 -16.07
C THR A 671 -6.72 -24.44 -16.92
N PHE A 672 -5.78 -24.04 -17.80
CA PHE A 672 -5.88 -22.83 -18.61
C PHE A 672 -5.99 -23.13 -20.11
N LYS A 673 -6.87 -22.42 -20.81
CA LYS A 673 -7.16 -22.65 -22.24
C LYS A 673 -6.04 -22.20 -23.19
N CYS A 674 -5.20 -21.26 -22.77
CA CYS A 674 -4.11 -20.72 -23.60
C CYS A 674 -2.84 -21.61 -23.59
N VAL A 675 -2.92 -22.84 -23.12
CA VAL A 675 -1.75 -23.68 -22.87
C VAL A 675 -1.79 -24.94 -23.74
N GLU A 676 -0.70 -25.19 -24.44
CA GLU A 676 -0.39 -26.48 -25.07
C GLU A 676 0.78 -27.14 -24.35
N LEU A 677 0.62 -28.39 -23.98
CA LEU A 677 1.63 -29.18 -23.30
C LEU A 677 2.19 -30.27 -24.19
N ALA A 678 3.50 -30.45 -24.11
CA ALA A 678 4.24 -31.54 -24.75
C ALA A 678 5.27 -32.11 -23.76
N SER A 679 5.61 -33.38 -23.91
CA SER A 679 6.73 -33.96 -23.16
C SER A 679 8.03 -33.26 -23.55
N ILE A 680 8.85 -32.88 -22.53
CA ILE A 680 10.15 -32.26 -22.74
C ILE A 680 11.12 -33.16 -23.57
N ASP A 681 10.87 -34.48 -23.60
CA ASP A 681 11.69 -35.45 -24.26
C ASP A 681 11.13 -35.90 -25.65
N SER A 682 10.01 -35.31 -26.12
CA SER A 682 9.34 -35.74 -27.36
C SER A 682 9.26 -34.62 -28.41
N SER A 683 10.19 -34.64 -29.35
CA SER A 683 10.18 -33.73 -30.51
C SER A 683 8.92 -33.82 -31.35
N GLU A 684 8.34 -35.03 -31.48
CA GLU A 684 7.10 -35.24 -32.25
C GLU A 684 5.90 -34.53 -31.59
N GLN A 685 5.75 -34.65 -30.25
CA GLN A 685 4.68 -33.92 -29.55
C GLN A 685 4.89 -32.42 -29.66
N VAL A 686 6.12 -31.91 -29.48
CA VAL A 686 6.46 -30.53 -29.62
C VAL A 686 6.14 -30.01 -31.01
N MET A 687 6.53 -30.73 -32.06
CA MET A 687 6.25 -30.41 -33.47
C MET A 687 4.73 -30.25 -33.70
N ARG A 688 3.94 -31.21 -33.26
CA ARG A 688 2.48 -31.19 -33.43
C ARG A 688 1.83 -29.98 -32.74
N LYS A 689 2.27 -29.70 -31.51
CA LYS A 689 1.76 -28.55 -30.75
C LYS A 689 2.20 -27.21 -31.34
N LEU A 690 3.43 -27.12 -31.82
CA LEU A 690 3.97 -25.92 -32.46
C LEU A 690 3.23 -25.60 -33.77
N LEU A 691 2.98 -26.60 -34.60
CA LEU A 691 2.18 -26.44 -35.83
C LEU A 691 0.75 -26.02 -35.56
N LYS A 692 0.12 -26.56 -34.49
CA LYS A 692 -1.21 -26.14 -34.05
C LYS A 692 -1.21 -24.63 -33.67
N LEU A 693 -0.28 -24.22 -32.81
CA LEU A 693 -0.16 -22.81 -32.38
C LEU A 693 0.13 -21.89 -33.55
N HIS A 694 0.97 -22.28 -34.49
CA HIS A 694 1.23 -21.51 -35.69
C HIS A 694 -0.01 -21.37 -36.58
N ALA A 695 -0.80 -22.45 -36.74
CA ALA A 695 -2.05 -22.39 -37.50
C ALA A 695 -3.07 -21.42 -36.86
N GLU A 696 -3.20 -21.42 -35.51
CA GLU A 696 -4.01 -20.50 -34.77
C GLU A 696 -3.53 -19.06 -34.94
N PHE A 697 -2.21 -18.82 -34.85
CA PHE A 697 -1.59 -17.51 -35.11
C PHE A 697 -1.90 -17.01 -36.52
N THR A 698 -1.77 -17.86 -37.55
CA THR A 698 -2.05 -17.48 -38.93
C THR A 698 -3.55 -17.20 -39.14
N ALA A 699 -4.43 -18.01 -38.56
CA ALA A 699 -5.87 -17.83 -38.66
C ALA A 699 -6.36 -16.54 -37.98
N SER A 700 -5.66 -16.05 -36.96
CA SER A 700 -5.94 -14.78 -36.29
C SER A 700 -5.37 -13.54 -37.03
N GLY A 701 -4.76 -13.72 -38.20
CA GLY A 701 -4.12 -12.65 -38.96
C GLY A 701 -2.81 -12.14 -38.35
N GLY A 702 -2.15 -12.95 -37.51
CA GLY A 702 -0.93 -12.55 -36.79
C GLY A 702 -1.22 -11.62 -35.58
N VAL A 703 -2.48 -11.47 -35.21
CA VAL A 703 -2.91 -10.63 -34.09
C VAL A 703 -3.56 -11.54 -33.04
N ASP A 704 -2.89 -11.65 -31.89
CA ASP A 704 -3.41 -12.01 -30.58
C ASP A 704 -4.15 -13.35 -30.44
N ILE A 705 -3.42 -14.43 -30.14
CA ILE A 705 -4.00 -15.63 -29.53
C ILE A 705 -4.17 -15.37 -28.02
N SER A 706 -4.90 -14.31 -27.66
CA SER A 706 -5.16 -14.05 -26.25
C SER A 706 -6.44 -14.72 -25.82
N HIS A 707 -6.36 -15.46 -24.74
CA HIS A 707 -7.51 -16.04 -24.08
C HIS A 707 -7.82 -15.26 -22.81
N ASP A 708 -9.10 -14.96 -22.58
CA ASP A 708 -9.53 -14.29 -21.37
C ASP A 708 -9.43 -15.22 -20.13
N ASN A 709 -8.21 -15.31 -19.61
CA ASN A 709 -7.91 -15.98 -18.35
C ASN A 709 -7.88 -15.00 -17.15
N ILE A 710 -8.18 -13.73 -17.37
CA ILE A 710 -7.99 -12.66 -16.38
C ILE A 710 -8.75 -12.97 -15.08
N ALA A 711 -9.99 -13.40 -15.17
CA ALA A 711 -10.79 -13.74 -13.98
C ALA A 711 -10.16 -14.90 -13.19
N GLN A 712 -9.66 -15.94 -13.87
CA GLN A 712 -9.06 -17.11 -13.25
C GLN A 712 -7.67 -16.81 -12.67
N ILE A 713 -6.86 -15.97 -13.34
CA ILE A 713 -5.50 -15.66 -12.92
C ILE A 713 -5.47 -14.59 -11.80
N LYS A 714 -6.50 -13.76 -11.64
CA LYS A 714 -6.57 -12.67 -10.67
C LYS A 714 -6.25 -13.09 -9.25
N ARG A 715 -6.69 -14.28 -8.83
CA ARG A 715 -6.40 -14.84 -7.50
C ARG A 715 -4.91 -15.06 -7.22
N TYR A 716 -4.06 -15.06 -8.24
CA TYR A 716 -2.61 -15.18 -8.12
C TYR A 716 -1.89 -13.82 -8.17
N SER A 717 -2.62 -12.71 -8.10
CA SER A 717 -1.97 -11.41 -7.95
C SER A 717 -1.14 -11.37 -6.66
N ARG A 718 -0.01 -10.70 -6.67
CA ARG A 718 0.83 -10.52 -5.47
C ARG A 718 0.08 -9.87 -4.32
N LYS A 719 -0.90 -9.02 -4.64
CA LYS A 719 -1.79 -8.40 -3.66
C LYS A 719 -2.69 -9.43 -2.97
N ASP A 720 -3.29 -10.35 -3.74
CA ASP A 720 -4.14 -11.41 -3.16
C ASP A 720 -3.31 -12.42 -2.37
N GLN A 721 -2.08 -12.77 -2.83
CA GLN A 721 -1.17 -13.62 -2.07
C GLN A 721 -0.76 -12.96 -0.73
N ALA A 722 -0.55 -11.65 -0.71
CA ALA A 722 -0.26 -10.91 0.52
C ALA A 722 -1.48 -10.88 1.47
N ARG A 723 -2.70 -10.85 0.94
CA ARG A 723 -3.92 -10.99 1.75
C ARG A 723 -4.01 -12.37 2.39
N LEU A 724 -3.74 -13.44 1.66
CA LEU A 724 -3.69 -14.80 2.21
C LEU A 724 -2.63 -14.91 3.32
N LEU A 725 -1.47 -14.28 3.14
CA LEU A 725 -0.47 -14.22 4.23
C LEU A 725 -1.01 -13.43 5.43
N ALA A 726 -1.66 -12.30 5.22
CA ALA A 726 -2.25 -11.52 6.31
C ALA A 726 -3.28 -12.35 7.12
N ASP A 727 -4.11 -13.15 6.44
CA ASP A 727 -5.08 -14.06 7.09
C ASP A 727 -4.38 -15.11 7.97
N VAL A 728 -3.25 -15.68 7.48
CA VAL A 728 -2.41 -16.59 8.28
C VAL A 728 -1.82 -15.87 9.51
N LEU A 729 -1.30 -14.65 9.33
CA LEU A 729 -0.74 -13.87 10.45
C LEU A 729 -1.82 -13.50 11.47
N ASP A 730 -3.05 -13.24 11.04
CA ASP A 730 -4.20 -12.96 11.92
C ASP A 730 -4.60 -14.18 12.75
N GLN A 731 -4.62 -15.36 12.15
CA GLN A 731 -4.88 -16.60 12.87
C GLN A 731 -3.82 -16.88 13.94
N VAL A 732 -2.54 -16.57 13.66
CA VAL A 732 -1.46 -16.68 14.65
C VAL A 732 -1.70 -15.77 15.85
N ARG A 733 -2.20 -14.56 15.61
CA ARG A 733 -2.47 -13.56 16.66
C ARG A 733 -3.68 -13.91 17.51
N SER A 734 -4.78 -14.36 16.92
CA SER A 734 -6.04 -14.67 17.64
C SER A 734 -5.90 -15.88 18.58
N ASN A 735 -4.98 -16.78 18.30
CA ASN A 735 -4.66 -17.92 19.16
C ASN A 735 -3.74 -17.57 20.35
N VAL A 736 -3.30 -16.32 20.49
CA VAL A 736 -2.56 -15.79 21.65
C VAL A 736 -3.54 -15.00 22.53
N GLN A 737 -4.31 -15.66 23.39
CA GLN A 737 -5.07 -14.97 24.45
C GLN A 737 -4.10 -14.23 25.37
N PRO A 738 -4.40 -12.97 25.78
CA PRO A 738 -3.57 -12.26 26.74
C PRO A 738 -3.63 -12.96 28.08
N ALA A 739 -2.47 -13.21 28.69
CA ALA A 739 -2.28 -13.80 30.01
C ALA A 739 -2.82 -12.93 31.19
N SER A 740 -3.69 -11.96 30.94
CA SER A 740 -4.20 -11.00 31.94
C SER A 740 -5.62 -11.23 32.39
N GLN A 741 -6.25 -12.37 32.06
CA GLN A 741 -7.60 -12.72 32.61
C GLN A 741 -7.67 -14.00 33.43
N MET A 742 -6.55 -14.57 33.85
CA MET A 742 -6.52 -15.71 34.77
C MET A 742 -6.21 -15.32 36.26
N GLY A 743 -6.76 -14.21 36.71
CA GLY A 743 -6.42 -13.73 38.07
C GLY A 743 -7.55 -13.07 38.86
N GLN A 744 -8.82 -13.33 38.55
CA GLN A 744 -9.93 -12.74 39.34
C GLN A 744 -11.17 -13.61 39.49
N ASP A 745 -11.02 -14.93 39.69
CA ASP A 745 -12.15 -15.75 40.18
C ASP A 745 -11.66 -16.82 41.15
N VAL A 746 -11.17 -16.40 42.32
CA VAL A 746 -11.22 -17.16 43.54
C VAL A 746 -11.15 -16.19 44.73
N ARG A 747 -12.32 -15.71 45.20
CA ARG A 747 -12.63 -15.33 46.59
C ARG A 747 -14.03 -14.71 46.66
N GLN A 748 -15.01 -15.53 46.92
CA GLN A 748 -16.06 -15.14 47.86
C GLN A 748 -16.52 -16.39 48.59
N PRO A 749 -16.84 -16.24 49.90
CA PRO A 749 -17.05 -17.32 50.88
C PRO A 749 -18.36 -18.07 50.69
#